data_8b95fcbd57fd7216b65eab2e9c3d73c0
#
_entry.id   8b95fcbd57fd7216b65eab2e9c3d73c0
#
_cell.length_a   1.000
_cell.length_b   1.000
_cell.length_c   1.000
_cell.angle_alpha   90.00
_cell.angle_beta   90.00
_cell.angle_gamma   90.00
#
_symmetry.space_group_name_H-M   'P 1'
#
loop_
_entity.id
_entity.type
_entity.pdbx_description
1 polymer ?
#
loop_
_entity_poly.entity_id
_entity_poly.type
_entity_poly.pdbx_seq_one_letter_code
_entity_poly.pdbx_strand_id
1 'polypeptide(L)'
;MRGWILVCLLALTIVAPRPVFAVQAKAAAMRRKIAGTVKDALGRPVSDVAVHLQTASGKTAAATSTDKNGAFAFRDVAPRLYAIITSKPGFETSTQIVDARSASPPPLTISMASKRPLTLSVVSKRLPARNALSAETGSSVYRFSSRAIEQLPQGSNTPLSRVLIQAPGVSQDVYGQGQEQIHIHGMNGGGIQYRINGIWLPEPVTSFGEIFSPRFVSSVNLVTGFQPAQFGYHNEGVIDIHTRQGCESPGGSVEYYGGQRASIQPSFEYGGCSGRLSYYLSGFYLQDDLGVQSPTPTPDPIHDRTTQGQGFGYFSYLLTPTTRLSLIAGSSVNYFQIPGQPNLPPQYALSGISTAPPSDNLDESQFEQNYYGILALQGSIGPNLNYQLAYFSRYYSLGFTPDPVGDLIYNGIAANIFHSGFVNGLQEDTAYHLGRYNTLMAGLYISGEVIELDDHARVFPLNSIGMPETVPINVVDNTNADAFLYGVYLQDEWHPTEKLRITAGVRWDLMDAFVRQHQFSPRFGLVYQLTPSTTLHAGYARYFQVPPFSSVLLKTVDTFANTTGASSVTSGNQRVKAEDDNFFDAGFTQELPLGLDASVESWFLLAHNKLDLAQYGSTYIFAPLNYRNGRGWGVDFSLTRDVGRLSTYANFSYVVLQAKDISAGQFLADDPAEIAYVAKHWIPLDDDQEFTASYGVSYLWRGFLLTVDGIWGSGYRAGFANSQTLSPIWEVDMGLARSLTLPRVGKVRARVSVLNVFDHPYEIRNGTGIGVFAPAFGPRRALYAGIRLPLPGVSQSTPLSP
;
A
#
# COMPACT_ATOMS: atom_id res chain seq x y z
N MET A 1 -30.32 -19.49 -11.48
CA MET A 1 -30.02 -20.30 -12.71
C MET A 1 -28.51 -20.43 -12.82
N ARG A 2 -28.00 -21.63 -12.96
CA ARG A 2 -26.55 -21.93 -12.94
C ARG A 2 -25.90 -21.39 -14.21
N GLY A 3 -25.07 -20.36 -14.11
CA GLY A 3 -24.25 -19.81 -15.18
C GLY A 3 -22.79 -20.20 -14.97
N TRP A 4 -22.25 -20.98 -15.86
CA TRP A 4 -20.88 -21.44 -15.90
C TRP A 4 -19.95 -20.26 -16.20
N ILE A 5 -19.04 -19.96 -15.27
CA ILE A 5 -17.89 -19.08 -15.54
C ILE A 5 -16.81 -19.96 -16.19
N LEU A 6 -16.61 -19.75 -17.46
CA LEU A 6 -15.58 -20.40 -18.27
C LEU A 6 -14.22 -19.76 -17.91
N VAL A 7 -13.43 -20.46 -17.09
CA VAL A 7 -12.02 -20.11 -16.90
C VAL A 7 -11.29 -20.49 -18.20
N CYS A 8 -10.93 -19.50 -19.02
CA CYS A 8 -10.02 -19.70 -20.14
C CYS A 8 -8.61 -19.95 -19.62
N LEU A 9 -8.28 -21.22 -19.36
CA LEU A 9 -6.92 -21.71 -19.34
C LEU A 9 -6.40 -21.69 -20.79
N LEU A 10 -5.62 -20.69 -21.15
CA LEU A 10 -4.79 -20.73 -22.35
C LEU A 10 -3.69 -21.78 -22.15
N ALA A 11 -3.97 -23.00 -22.60
CA ALA A 11 -2.93 -24.00 -22.78
C ALA A 11 -2.06 -23.57 -23.98
N LEU A 12 -0.90 -22.99 -23.70
CA LEU A 12 0.16 -22.81 -24.70
C LEU A 12 0.71 -24.21 -25.03
N THR A 13 0.28 -24.78 -26.14
CA THR A 13 0.94 -25.91 -26.77
C THR A 13 2.30 -25.45 -27.31
N ILE A 14 3.36 -25.84 -26.64
CA ILE A 14 4.73 -25.66 -27.11
C ILE A 14 4.94 -26.61 -28.30
N VAL A 15 4.93 -26.06 -29.52
CA VAL A 15 5.41 -26.75 -30.70
C VAL A 15 6.94 -26.68 -30.68
N ALA A 16 7.57 -27.79 -30.38
CA ALA A 16 9.03 -27.92 -30.46
C ALA A 16 9.48 -27.87 -31.93
N PRO A 17 10.41 -26.99 -32.31
CA PRO A 17 10.99 -27.05 -33.65
C PRO A 17 11.97 -28.22 -33.75
N ARG A 18 11.86 -28.99 -34.84
CA ARG A 18 12.81 -30.04 -35.22
C ARG A 18 14.19 -29.44 -35.51
N PRO A 19 15.29 -30.14 -35.15
CA PRO A 19 16.61 -29.63 -35.41
C PRO A 19 16.91 -29.69 -36.92
N VAL A 20 17.16 -28.52 -37.48
CA VAL A 20 17.82 -28.42 -38.80
C VAL A 20 19.30 -28.52 -38.57
N PHE A 21 19.95 -29.56 -39.15
CA PHE A 21 21.38 -29.72 -39.17
C PHE A 21 22.00 -28.53 -39.94
N ALA A 22 22.62 -27.60 -39.25
CA ALA A 22 23.45 -26.55 -39.86
C ALA A 22 24.93 -26.97 -39.81
N VAL A 23 25.50 -27.08 -40.98
CA VAL A 23 26.91 -27.31 -41.24
C VAL A 23 27.75 -26.25 -40.52
N GLN A 24 28.67 -26.68 -39.65
CA GLN A 24 29.61 -25.81 -38.96
C GLN A 24 30.66 -25.27 -39.94
N ALA A 25 30.47 -24.05 -40.40
CA ALA A 25 31.57 -23.22 -40.87
C ALA A 25 32.24 -22.62 -39.64
N LYS A 26 33.50 -22.92 -39.42
CA LYS A 26 34.38 -22.32 -38.41
C LYS A 26 34.59 -20.84 -38.74
N ALA A 27 33.61 -19.98 -38.41
CA ALA A 27 33.75 -18.54 -38.55
C ALA A 27 34.68 -18.06 -37.44
N ALA A 28 35.82 -17.52 -37.81
CA ALA A 28 36.70 -16.73 -36.94
C ALA A 28 35.82 -15.69 -36.25
N ALA A 29 35.74 -15.74 -34.91
CA ALA A 29 34.92 -14.83 -34.13
C ALA A 29 35.34 -13.40 -34.42
N MET A 30 34.58 -12.71 -35.28
CA MET A 30 34.77 -11.26 -35.53
C MET A 30 34.49 -10.53 -34.24
N ARG A 31 35.57 -10.08 -33.58
CA ARG A 31 35.49 -9.24 -32.37
C ARG A 31 35.00 -7.86 -32.72
N ARG A 32 34.16 -7.27 -31.88
CA ARG A 32 33.51 -5.98 -32.11
C ARG A 32 34.06 -4.90 -31.19
N LYS A 33 33.92 -3.63 -31.60
CA LYS A 33 34.21 -2.46 -30.77
C LYS A 33 32.87 -1.82 -30.40
N ILE A 34 32.65 -1.61 -29.12
CA ILE A 34 31.55 -0.79 -28.60
C ILE A 34 32.17 0.48 -28.05
N ALA A 35 31.73 1.64 -28.52
CA ALA A 35 32.22 2.92 -28.06
C ALA A 35 31.06 3.88 -27.83
N GLY A 36 31.24 4.84 -26.93
CA GLY A 36 30.24 5.83 -26.62
C GLY A 36 30.76 6.97 -25.78
N THR A 37 29.87 7.89 -25.48
CA THR A 37 30.14 9.02 -24.58
C THR A 37 29.09 9.05 -23.47
N VAL A 38 29.51 9.36 -22.27
CA VAL A 38 28.62 9.62 -21.13
C VAL A 38 28.51 11.12 -20.92
N LYS A 39 27.26 11.62 -20.86
CA LYS A 39 26.95 13.04 -20.67
C LYS A 39 26.04 13.20 -19.47
N ASP A 40 26.08 14.35 -18.83
CA ASP A 40 25.06 14.71 -17.83
C ASP A 40 23.75 15.18 -18.53
N ALA A 41 22.72 15.46 -17.74
CA ALA A 41 21.43 15.96 -18.23
C ALA A 41 21.53 17.31 -18.97
N LEU A 42 22.65 18.03 -18.83
CA LEU A 42 22.94 19.29 -19.53
C LEU A 42 23.78 19.06 -20.79
N GLY A 43 24.02 17.82 -21.18
CA GLY A 43 24.83 17.48 -22.36
C GLY A 43 26.34 17.61 -22.14
N ARG A 44 26.83 17.91 -20.94
CA ARG A 44 28.26 18.03 -20.62
C ARG A 44 28.89 16.66 -20.45
N PRO A 45 30.12 16.43 -20.92
CA PRO A 45 30.78 15.15 -20.74
C PRO A 45 31.05 14.86 -19.26
N VAL A 46 30.85 13.60 -18.86
CA VAL A 46 31.13 13.14 -17.48
C VAL A 46 32.33 12.21 -17.50
N SER A 47 33.46 12.66 -16.93
CA SER A 47 34.70 11.86 -16.80
C SER A 47 34.59 10.85 -15.64
N ASP A 48 35.48 9.89 -15.57
CA ASP A 48 35.63 8.92 -14.46
C ASP A 48 34.35 8.17 -14.08
N VAL A 49 33.45 7.96 -15.05
CA VAL A 49 32.28 7.10 -14.91
C VAL A 49 32.72 5.66 -15.03
N ALA A 50 32.47 4.83 -14.06
CA ALA A 50 32.65 3.38 -14.19
C ALA A 50 31.62 2.83 -15.18
N VAL A 51 32.11 2.19 -16.26
CA VAL A 51 31.27 1.60 -17.31
C VAL A 51 31.50 0.10 -17.32
N HIS A 52 30.44 -0.64 -16.99
CA HIS A 52 30.46 -2.10 -16.97
C HIS A 52 29.65 -2.66 -18.14
N LEU A 53 30.26 -3.55 -18.91
CA LEU A 53 29.58 -4.30 -19.95
C LEU A 53 29.16 -5.64 -19.38
N GLN A 54 27.85 -5.86 -19.24
CA GLN A 54 27.28 -7.08 -18.69
C GLN A 54 26.57 -7.91 -19.77
N THR A 55 26.71 -9.21 -19.66
CA THR A 55 25.96 -10.17 -20.47
C THR A 55 24.52 -10.25 -19.96
N ALA A 56 23.61 -10.83 -20.75
CA ALA A 56 22.25 -11.08 -20.36
C ALA A 56 22.08 -11.93 -19.07
N SER A 57 23.14 -12.65 -18.68
CA SER A 57 23.19 -13.40 -17.40
C SER A 57 23.69 -12.56 -16.21
N GLY A 58 23.88 -11.24 -16.37
CA GLY A 58 24.37 -10.37 -15.31
C GLY A 58 25.89 -10.45 -15.04
N LYS A 59 26.63 -11.32 -15.78
CA LYS A 59 28.08 -11.44 -15.63
C LYS A 59 28.78 -10.26 -16.32
N THR A 60 29.68 -9.59 -15.63
CA THR A 60 30.51 -8.53 -16.20
C THR A 60 31.46 -9.15 -17.23
N ALA A 61 31.27 -8.78 -18.49
CA ALA A 61 32.10 -9.20 -19.61
C ALA A 61 33.34 -8.32 -19.76
N ALA A 62 33.24 -7.03 -19.49
CA ALA A 62 34.33 -6.06 -19.49
C ALA A 62 33.97 -4.84 -18.63
N ALA A 63 34.97 -4.11 -18.16
CA ALA A 63 34.79 -2.86 -17.43
C ALA A 63 35.81 -1.82 -17.96
N THR A 64 35.41 -0.56 -17.97
CA THR A 64 36.25 0.60 -18.32
C THR A 64 35.78 1.83 -17.57
N SER A 65 36.44 2.95 -17.75
CA SER A 65 35.96 4.25 -17.26
C SER A 65 36.00 5.29 -18.40
N THR A 66 35.18 6.34 -18.23
CA THR A 66 35.20 7.44 -19.21
C THR A 66 36.37 8.35 -19.02
N ASP A 67 36.91 8.87 -20.14
CA ASP A 67 37.96 9.85 -20.19
C ASP A 67 37.45 11.29 -19.88
N LYS A 68 38.33 12.31 -20.03
CA LYS A 68 38.03 13.74 -19.81
C LYS A 68 36.89 14.26 -20.68
N ASN A 69 36.67 13.64 -21.85
CA ASN A 69 35.60 13.99 -22.78
C ASN A 69 34.37 13.11 -22.61
N GLY A 70 34.26 12.34 -21.51
CA GLY A 70 33.19 11.40 -21.26
C GLY A 70 33.20 10.16 -22.17
N ALA A 71 34.22 9.93 -22.96
CA ALA A 71 34.29 8.87 -23.93
C ALA A 71 34.76 7.55 -23.29
N PHE A 72 34.15 6.43 -23.72
CA PHE A 72 34.57 5.06 -23.35
C PHE A 72 34.59 4.14 -24.56
N ALA A 73 35.34 3.05 -24.46
CA ALA A 73 35.35 2.03 -25.49
C ALA A 73 35.67 0.65 -24.91
N PHE A 74 34.92 -0.34 -25.34
CA PHE A 74 35.25 -1.76 -25.20
C PHE A 74 35.76 -2.29 -26.53
N ARG A 75 36.86 -2.99 -26.51
CA ARG A 75 37.45 -3.66 -27.68
C ARG A 75 37.26 -5.16 -27.52
N ASP A 76 37.28 -5.87 -28.61
CA ASP A 76 37.27 -7.34 -28.64
C ASP A 76 36.00 -7.98 -28.00
N VAL A 77 34.85 -7.34 -28.18
CA VAL A 77 33.60 -7.80 -27.64
C VAL A 77 32.96 -8.86 -28.54
N ALA A 78 32.47 -9.94 -27.96
CA ALA A 78 31.78 -11.01 -28.71
C ALA A 78 30.42 -10.49 -29.27
N PRO A 79 29.97 -10.95 -30.45
CA PRO A 79 28.76 -10.49 -31.10
C PRO A 79 27.49 -11.04 -30.36
N ARG A 80 26.99 -10.27 -29.39
CA ARG A 80 25.78 -10.57 -28.63
C ARG A 80 25.12 -9.30 -28.06
N LEU A 81 23.99 -9.44 -27.40
CA LEU A 81 23.38 -8.35 -26.62
C LEU A 81 24.11 -8.19 -25.29
N TYR A 82 24.32 -6.93 -24.91
CA TYR A 82 24.91 -6.55 -23.62
C TYR A 82 24.10 -5.43 -22.96
N ALA A 83 24.16 -5.37 -21.65
CA ALA A 83 23.77 -4.20 -20.87
C ALA A 83 25.04 -3.39 -20.54
N ILE A 84 25.07 -2.11 -20.86
CA ILE A 84 26.08 -1.18 -20.38
C ILE A 84 25.51 -0.50 -19.15
N ILE A 85 26.18 -0.71 -18.02
CA ILE A 85 25.83 -0.08 -16.75
C ILE A 85 26.86 0.99 -16.47
N THR A 86 26.42 2.23 -16.35
CA THR A 86 27.26 3.36 -15.98
C THR A 86 26.96 3.79 -14.57
N SER A 87 27.99 3.91 -13.75
CA SER A 87 27.86 4.37 -12.37
C SER A 87 28.97 5.35 -12.03
N LYS A 88 28.58 6.42 -11.33
CA LYS A 88 29.51 7.40 -10.77
C LYS A 88 28.90 7.98 -9.50
N PRO A 89 29.67 8.20 -8.43
CA PRO A 89 29.20 8.93 -7.27
C PRO A 89 28.62 10.30 -7.68
N GLY A 90 27.39 10.60 -7.22
CA GLY A 90 26.67 11.83 -7.58
C GLY A 90 25.81 11.75 -8.85
N PHE A 91 25.72 10.59 -9.50
CA PHE A 91 24.86 10.35 -10.66
C PHE A 91 24.01 9.09 -10.45
N GLU A 92 22.83 9.06 -11.05
CA GLU A 92 22.02 7.85 -11.12
C GLU A 92 22.74 6.81 -11.98
N THR A 93 22.64 5.55 -11.55
CA THR A 93 23.12 4.42 -12.36
C THR A 93 22.26 4.33 -13.61
N SER A 94 22.86 4.48 -14.78
CA SER A 94 22.15 4.33 -16.04
C SER A 94 22.48 2.98 -16.66
N THR A 95 21.46 2.30 -17.19
CA THR A 95 21.61 1.02 -17.88
C THR A 95 21.08 1.16 -19.29
N GLN A 96 21.94 0.87 -20.28
CA GLN A 96 21.58 0.90 -21.69
C GLN A 96 21.91 -0.43 -22.36
N ILE A 97 20.97 -0.96 -23.15
CA ILE A 97 21.22 -2.19 -23.92
C ILE A 97 21.90 -1.84 -25.24
N VAL A 98 22.94 -2.60 -25.58
CA VAL A 98 23.67 -2.48 -26.85
C VAL A 98 23.65 -3.81 -27.60
N ASP A 99 23.32 -3.75 -28.88
CA ASP A 99 23.41 -4.92 -29.77
C ASP A 99 24.75 -4.95 -30.50
N ALA A 100 25.68 -5.77 -30.02
CA ALA A 100 26.96 -5.99 -30.61
C ALA A 100 26.97 -7.08 -31.71
N ARG A 101 25.80 -7.59 -32.12
CA ARG A 101 25.69 -8.52 -33.25
C ARG A 101 25.90 -7.81 -34.60
N SER A 102 25.57 -6.54 -34.66
CA SER A 102 25.86 -5.69 -35.81
C SER A 102 27.38 -5.58 -36.06
N ALA A 103 27.76 -5.52 -37.33
CA ALA A 103 29.17 -5.41 -37.72
C ALA A 103 29.85 -4.14 -37.19
N SER A 104 29.08 -3.05 -37.06
CA SER A 104 29.53 -1.76 -36.54
C SER A 104 28.40 -1.15 -35.69
N PRO A 105 28.34 -1.44 -34.38
CA PRO A 105 27.37 -0.81 -33.51
C PRO A 105 27.58 0.73 -33.55
N PRO A 106 26.48 1.51 -33.65
CA PRO A 106 26.63 2.97 -33.66
C PRO A 106 27.19 3.43 -32.30
N PRO A 107 27.97 4.55 -32.29
CA PRO A 107 28.45 5.09 -31.03
C PRO A 107 27.29 5.49 -30.12
N LEU A 108 27.41 5.10 -28.85
CA LEU A 108 26.38 5.30 -27.86
C LEU A 108 26.52 6.67 -27.20
N THR A 109 25.40 7.32 -26.94
CA THR A 109 25.36 8.45 -26.01
C THR A 109 24.52 8.04 -24.81
N ILE A 110 25.16 7.97 -23.63
CA ILE A 110 24.53 7.61 -22.38
C ILE A 110 24.34 8.90 -21.58
N SER A 111 23.10 9.24 -21.29
CA SER A 111 22.81 10.34 -20.37
C SER A 111 22.70 9.80 -18.95
N MET A 112 23.41 10.41 -18.02
CA MET A 112 23.31 10.14 -16.59
C MET A 112 22.67 11.35 -15.93
N ALA A 113 21.49 11.16 -15.33
CA ALA A 113 20.92 12.13 -14.44
C ALA A 113 21.85 12.32 -13.23
N SER A 114 22.13 13.55 -12.86
CA SER A 114 22.77 13.82 -11.58
C SER A 114 21.86 13.24 -10.49
N LYS A 115 22.38 12.43 -9.60
CA LYS A 115 21.74 12.13 -8.34
C LYS A 115 21.73 13.36 -7.44
N ARG A 116 21.38 14.50 -7.97
CA ARG A 116 21.02 15.65 -7.19
C ARG A 116 19.49 15.75 -7.19
N PRO A 117 18.79 15.11 -6.26
CA PRO A 117 17.65 15.76 -5.66
C PRO A 117 18.17 17.08 -5.08
N LEU A 118 17.29 18.04 -4.91
CA LEU A 118 17.61 19.28 -4.17
C LEU A 118 17.91 19.07 -2.68
N THR A 119 17.88 17.86 -2.20
CA THR A 119 18.71 17.50 -1.09
C THR A 119 20.15 17.54 -1.62
N LEU A 120 20.77 18.67 -1.47
CA LEU A 120 22.21 18.75 -1.35
C LEU A 120 22.59 18.01 -0.06
N SER A 121 22.19 16.81 0.07
CA SER A 121 22.93 15.95 0.91
C SER A 121 24.33 16.02 0.31
N VAL A 122 25.28 16.53 1.03
CA VAL A 122 26.61 15.96 1.03
C VAL A 122 26.31 14.49 0.95
N VAL A 123 26.44 13.90 -0.25
CA VAL A 123 26.09 12.51 -0.50
C VAL A 123 26.90 11.73 0.50
N SER A 124 26.33 11.55 1.68
CA SER A 124 26.87 10.59 2.57
C SER A 124 26.75 9.30 1.80
N LYS A 125 27.81 8.53 1.68
CA LYS A 125 27.83 7.18 1.13
C LYS A 125 26.95 6.24 1.97
N ARG A 126 26.02 6.80 2.72
CA ARG A 126 25.09 6.14 3.62
C ARG A 126 23.95 5.61 2.79
N LEU A 127 23.64 4.37 2.99
CA LEU A 127 22.36 3.82 2.57
C LEU A 127 21.26 4.71 3.16
N PRO A 128 20.16 4.96 2.45
CA PRO A 128 19.04 5.71 3.00
C PRO A 128 18.71 5.14 4.38
N ALA A 129 18.58 6.00 5.37
CA ALA A 129 18.20 5.59 6.69
C ALA A 129 16.85 4.87 6.64
N ARG A 130 16.64 3.92 7.53
CA ARG A 130 15.34 3.27 7.72
C ARG A 130 14.32 4.36 8.07
N ASN A 131 13.17 4.40 7.39
CA ASN A 131 12.14 5.43 7.57
C ASN A 131 12.63 6.88 7.38
N ALA A 132 13.58 7.11 6.49
CA ALA A 132 14.07 8.48 6.25
C ALA A 132 13.00 9.33 5.55
N LEU A 133 12.71 10.48 6.12
CA LEU A 133 11.88 11.51 5.50
C LEU A 133 12.61 12.13 4.31
N SER A 134 11.92 12.34 3.21
CA SER A 134 12.44 13.02 2.02
C SER A 134 11.46 14.09 1.56
N ALA A 135 11.89 15.34 1.53
CA ALA A 135 11.12 16.49 1.07
C ALA A 135 11.44 16.84 -0.41
N GLU A 136 11.55 15.85 -1.29
CA GLU A 136 11.97 16.06 -2.67
C GLU A 136 11.03 16.96 -3.48
N THR A 137 9.72 16.86 -3.21
CA THR A 137 8.67 17.62 -3.93
C THR A 137 7.95 18.63 -3.06
N GLY A 138 8.37 18.83 -1.83
CA GLY A 138 7.63 19.56 -0.81
C GLY A 138 6.72 18.65 0.02
N SER A 139 6.71 17.35 -0.29
CA SER A 139 5.96 16.31 0.43
C SER A 139 6.85 15.66 1.48
N SER A 140 6.25 15.13 2.54
CA SER A 140 6.90 14.23 3.47
C SER A 140 6.85 12.81 2.92
N VAL A 141 8.01 12.23 2.63
CA VAL A 141 8.12 10.90 2.01
C VAL A 141 8.93 9.96 2.90
N TYR A 142 8.27 8.95 3.44
CA TYR A 142 8.89 7.88 4.22
C TYR A 142 9.14 6.66 3.32
N ARG A 143 10.40 6.30 3.16
CA ARG A 143 10.79 5.20 2.26
C ARG A 143 11.20 3.96 3.01
N PHE A 144 10.49 2.85 2.78
CA PHE A 144 10.77 1.52 3.31
C PHE A 144 11.37 0.66 2.20
N SER A 145 12.68 0.45 2.23
CA SER A 145 13.33 -0.47 1.30
C SER A 145 13.09 -1.93 1.70
N SER A 146 13.25 -2.87 0.77
CA SER A 146 13.20 -4.31 1.09
C SER A 146 14.19 -4.70 2.19
N ARG A 147 15.33 -3.98 2.29
CA ARG A 147 16.28 -4.16 3.38
C ARG A 147 15.72 -3.70 4.72
N ALA A 148 15.02 -2.56 4.76
CA ALA A 148 14.36 -2.07 5.97
C ALA A 148 13.28 -3.06 6.44
N ILE A 149 12.46 -3.57 5.52
CA ILE A 149 11.46 -4.60 5.81
C ILE A 149 12.11 -5.87 6.38
N GLU A 150 13.22 -6.33 5.81
CA GLU A 150 13.96 -7.50 6.31
C GLU A 150 14.60 -7.29 7.69
N GLN A 151 14.74 -6.04 8.13
CA GLN A 151 15.22 -5.67 9.46
C GLN A 151 14.14 -5.65 10.53
N LEU A 152 12.87 -5.89 10.18
CA LEU A 152 11.78 -6.05 11.13
C LEU A 152 11.82 -7.42 11.81
N PRO A 153 11.19 -7.59 12.98
CA PRO A 153 11.16 -8.86 13.70
C PRO A 153 10.73 -10.05 12.84
N GLN A 154 9.66 -9.91 12.05
CA GLN A 154 9.16 -10.95 11.14
C GLN A 154 9.81 -10.90 9.74
N GLY A 155 10.56 -9.83 9.40
CA GLY A 155 11.15 -9.64 8.08
C GLY A 155 10.11 -9.50 6.98
N SER A 156 10.26 -10.22 5.86
CA SER A 156 9.30 -10.21 4.75
C SER A 156 7.96 -10.91 5.07
N ASN A 157 7.81 -11.48 6.27
CA ASN A 157 6.52 -11.98 6.76
C ASN A 157 5.75 -10.92 7.57
N THR A 158 6.33 -9.73 7.76
CA THR A 158 5.64 -8.59 8.37
C THR A 158 4.53 -8.11 7.44
N PRO A 159 3.27 -7.99 7.86
CA PRO A 159 2.21 -7.38 7.06
C PRO A 159 2.57 -5.97 6.59
N LEU A 160 2.10 -5.55 5.41
CA LEU A 160 2.43 -4.22 4.87
C LEU A 160 1.95 -3.09 5.78
N SER A 161 0.79 -3.23 6.39
CA SER A 161 0.26 -2.31 7.41
C SER A 161 1.25 -2.12 8.56
N ARG A 162 1.82 -3.23 9.09
CA ARG A 162 2.85 -3.20 10.16
C ARG A 162 4.18 -2.60 9.71
N VAL A 163 4.48 -2.60 8.42
CA VAL A 163 5.63 -1.85 7.88
C VAL A 163 5.35 -0.36 7.94
N LEU A 164 4.13 0.07 7.58
CA LEU A 164 3.77 1.48 7.46
C LEU A 164 3.59 2.19 8.81
N ILE A 165 3.12 1.51 9.85
CA ILE A 165 3.02 2.10 11.21
C ILE A 165 4.38 2.49 11.82
N GLN A 166 5.47 2.20 11.15
CA GLN A 166 6.79 2.71 11.52
C GLN A 166 7.04 4.14 11.03
N ALA A 167 6.12 4.74 10.25
CA ALA A 167 6.12 6.17 9.97
C ALA A 167 5.41 6.94 11.08
N PRO A 168 5.78 8.21 11.35
CA PRO A 168 5.06 9.03 12.32
C PRO A 168 3.63 9.30 11.83
N GLY A 169 2.70 9.47 12.77
CA GLY A 169 1.29 9.75 12.49
C GLY A 169 0.50 8.60 11.86
N VAL A 170 1.11 7.42 11.72
CA VAL A 170 0.41 6.23 11.21
C VAL A 170 0.00 5.34 12.38
N SER A 171 -1.28 5.03 12.46
CA SER A 171 -1.85 4.10 13.42
C SER A 171 -2.62 2.99 12.70
N GLN A 172 -3.00 1.96 13.44
CA GLN A 172 -3.76 0.83 12.91
C GLN A 172 -4.80 0.41 13.93
N ASP A 173 -6.06 0.45 13.52
CA ASP A 173 -7.21 0.07 14.34
C ASP A 173 -7.84 -1.21 13.82
N VAL A 174 -7.28 -2.29 13.93
CA VAL A 174 -7.53 -3.44 13.06
C VAL A 174 -8.54 -4.43 13.58
N TYR A 175 -9.40 -4.87 12.67
CA TYR A 175 -10.03 -6.17 12.66
C TYR A 175 -9.36 -7.03 11.57
N GLY A 176 -8.24 -7.68 11.88
CA GLY A 176 -7.46 -8.44 10.90
C GLY A 176 -6.14 -7.77 10.52
N GLN A 177 -5.55 -8.20 9.41
CA GLN A 177 -4.25 -7.72 8.92
C GLN A 177 -4.38 -6.88 7.65
N GLY A 178 -5.58 -6.32 7.39
CA GLY A 178 -5.90 -5.57 6.20
C GLY A 178 -5.08 -4.30 6.04
N GLN A 179 -4.81 -3.93 4.81
CA GLN A 179 -4.01 -2.75 4.47
C GLN A 179 -4.81 -1.46 4.56
N GLU A 180 -6.11 -1.55 4.39
CA GLU A 180 -7.04 -0.42 4.42
C GLU A 180 -7.39 0.04 5.85
N GLN A 181 -6.84 -0.66 6.84
CA GLN A 181 -7.12 -0.39 8.25
C GLN A 181 -5.97 0.37 8.93
N ILE A 182 -5.19 1.08 8.16
CA ILE A 182 -4.23 2.04 8.66
C ILE A 182 -4.80 3.44 8.51
N HIS A 183 -4.53 4.29 9.50
CA HIS A 183 -4.92 5.68 9.52
C HIS A 183 -3.69 6.56 9.51
N ILE A 184 -3.67 7.57 8.66
CA ILE A 184 -2.64 8.58 8.63
C ILE A 184 -3.21 9.83 9.27
N HIS A 185 -2.60 10.28 10.39
CA HIS A 185 -3.07 11.43 11.16
C HIS A 185 -4.52 11.29 11.69
N GLY A 186 -4.94 10.06 12.01
CA GLY A 186 -6.31 9.77 12.48
C GLY A 186 -7.40 9.93 11.41
N MET A 187 -7.02 10.13 10.14
CA MET A 187 -7.97 10.17 9.04
C MET A 187 -8.44 8.77 8.69
N ASN A 188 -9.63 8.66 8.13
CA ASN A 188 -10.22 7.38 7.82
C ASN A 188 -9.56 6.72 6.59
N GLY A 189 -9.25 5.43 6.67
CA GLY A 189 -8.46 4.67 5.68
C GLY A 189 -8.98 4.66 4.24
N GLY A 190 -10.21 5.10 3.98
CA GLY A 190 -10.72 5.32 2.61
C GLY A 190 -10.04 6.46 1.85
N GLY A 191 -9.23 7.29 2.49
CA GLY A 191 -8.50 8.40 1.89
C GLY A 191 -7.07 8.09 1.47
N ILE A 192 -6.62 6.84 1.51
CA ILE A 192 -5.26 6.42 1.13
C ILE A 192 -5.23 5.94 -0.33
N GLN A 193 -4.29 6.46 -1.10
CA GLN A 193 -4.07 6.03 -2.48
C GLN A 193 -2.98 4.95 -2.56
N TYR A 194 -3.33 3.75 -3.01
CA TYR A 194 -2.36 2.68 -3.30
C TYR A 194 -1.92 2.73 -4.77
N ARG A 195 -0.61 2.71 -5.00
CA ARG A 195 -0.01 2.70 -6.35
C ARG A 195 0.98 1.56 -6.48
N ILE A 196 1.05 0.97 -7.66
CA ILE A 196 2.06 -0.02 -8.02
C ILE A 196 2.88 0.54 -9.18
N ASN A 197 4.17 0.78 -8.93
CA ASN A 197 5.09 1.39 -9.90
C ASN A 197 4.55 2.71 -10.49
N GLY A 198 3.94 3.56 -9.64
CA GLY A 198 3.36 4.84 -10.03
C GLY A 198 1.96 4.77 -10.66
N ILE A 199 1.35 3.59 -10.80
CA ILE A 199 0.01 3.41 -11.37
C ILE A 199 -0.99 3.22 -10.23
N TRP A 200 -2.00 4.06 -10.15
CA TRP A 200 -3.04 3.96 -9.14
C TRP A 200 -3.90 2.72 -9.38
N LEU A 201 -4.05 1.93 -8.35
CA LEU A 201 -4.98 0.81 -8.30
C LEU A 201 -6.13 1.20 -7.38
N PRO A 202 -7.33 1.49 -7.93
CA PRO A 202 -8.49 1.89 -7.13
C PRO A 202 -8.76 0.91 -6.00
N GLU A 203 -9.20 1.43 -4.87
CA GLU A 203 -9.38 0.65 -3.67
C GLU A 203 -10.53 -0.35 -3.77
N PRO A 204 -10.43 -1.49 -3.08
CA PRO A 204 -11.53 -2.44 -2.96
C PRO A 204 -12.51 -1.99 -1.86
N VAL A 205 -13.55 -2.80 -1.67
CA VAL A 205 -14.33 -2.81 -0.43
C VAL A 205 -13.40 -3.04 0.76
N THR A 206 -13.66 -2.40 1.87
CA THR A 206 -12.95 -2.60 3.14
C THR A 206 -12.80 -4.07 3.46
N SER A 207 -11.56 -4.50 3.71
CA SER A 207 -11.22 -5.92 3.87
C SER A 207 -10.34 -6.15 5.10
N PHE A 208 -10.39 -7.38 5.63
CA PHE A 208 -9.50 -7.83 6.70
C PHE A 208 -8.17 -8.35 6.15
N GLY A 209 -8.18 -8.85 4.91
CA GLY A 209 -7.05 -9.51 4.28
C GLY A 209 -6.05 -8.55 3.64
N GLU A 210 -4.79 -8.94 3.61
CA GLU A 210 -3.78 -8.23 2.83
C GLU A 210 -4.02 -8.39 1.33
N ILE A 211 -3.88 -7.29 0.58
CA ILE A 211 -3.91 -7.28 -0.88
C ILE A 211 -2.47 -7.32 -1.43
N PHE A 212 -1.53 -6.65 -0.76
CA PHE A 212 -0.16 -6.47 -1.20
C PHE A 212 0.83 -7.07 -0.22
N SER A 213 1.49 -8.15 -0.61
CA SER A 213 2.54 -8.76 0.21
C SER A 213 3.87 -8.00 0.11
N PRO A 214 4.57 -7.76 1.22
CA PRO A 214 5.93 -7.20 1.21
C PRO A 214 6.95 -8.02 0.42
N ARG A 215 6.64 -9.25 0.05
CA ARG A 215 7.56 -10.15 -0.66
C ARG A 215 7.91 -9.69 -2.06
N PHE A 216 6.97 -9.09 -2.79
CA PHE A 216 7.26 -8.58 -4.13
C PHE A 216 7.79 -7.14 -4.13
N VAL A 217 7.90 -6.53 -2.96
CA VAL A 217 8.30 -5.14 -2.79
C VAL A 217 9.81 -4.97 -2.87
N SER A 218 10.28 -4.06 -3.71
CA SER A 218 11.65 -3.52 -3.67
C SER A 218 11.75 -2.31 -2.73
N SER A 219 10.73 -1.44 -2.75
CA SER A 219 10.53 -0.36 -1.77
C SER A 219 9.08 0.08 -1.73
N VAL A 220 8.66 0.65 -0.61
CA VAL A 220 7.40 1.37 -0.44
C VAL A 220 7.74 2.82 -0.12
N ASN A 221 7.11 3.76 -0.80
CA ASN A 221 7.13 5.17 -0.46
C ASN A 221 5.76 5.53 0.13
N LEU A 222 5.73 5.94 1.37
CA LEU A 222 4.57 6.56 1.99
C LEU A 222 4.72 8.07 1.88
N VAL A 223 3.84 8.71 1.13
CA VAL A 223 3.78 10.17 0.98
C VAL A 223 2.68 10.69 1.88
N THR A 224 3.05 11.52 2.83
CA THR A 224 2.13 12.24 3.71
C THR A 224 2.26 13.75 3.48
N GLY A 225 1.41 14.55 4.11
CA GLY A 225 1.46 16.00 3.95
C GLY A 225 1.05 16.48 2.55
N PHE A 226 1.76 17.47 2.02
CA PHE A 226 1.51 17.99 0.69
C PHE A 226 1.67 16.93 -0.39
N GLN A 227 0.63 16.73 -1.19
CA GLN A 227 0.66 15.82 -2.34
C GLN A 227 0.61 16.64 -3.64
N PRO A 228 1.59 16.50 -4.56
CA PRO A 228 1.59 17.15 -5.86
C PRO A 228 0.37 16.84 -6.73
N ALA A 229 0.13 17.60 -7.81
CA ALA A 229 -1.08 17.52 -8.61
C ALA A 229 -1.29 16.19 -9.35
N GLN A 230 -0.22 15.38 -9.49
CA GLN A 230 -0.31 14.01 -10.03
C GLN A 230 -1.13 13.05 -9.15
N PHE A 231 -1.33 13.38 -7.87
CA PHE A 231 -2.15 12.60 -6.95
C PHE A 231 -3.53 13.23 -6.78
N GLY A 232 -4.58 12.43 -6.91
CA GLY A 232 -5.96 12.91 -6.80
C GLY A 232 -6.89 11.88 -6.19
N TYR A 233 -8.10 12.30 -5.86
CA TYR A 233 -9.18 11.50 -5.26
C TYR A 233 -8.94 11.02 -3.82
N HIS A 234 -7.83 11.38 -3.20
CA HIS A 234 -7.41 10.99 -1.85
C HIS A 234 -6.80 12.18 -1.12
N ASN A 235 -6.86 12.20 0.21
CA ASN A 235 -6.36 13.29 1.04
C ASN A 235 -5.40 12.83 2.15
N GLU A 236 -5.45 11.56 2.58
CA GLU A 236 -4.67 11.08 3.71
C GLU A 236 -3.21 10.83 3.35
N GLY A 237 -2.98 10.14 2.25
CA GLY A 237 -1.62 9.82 1.80
C GLY A 237 -1.56 8.94 0.57
N VAL A 238 -0.34 8.74 0.08
CA VAL A 238 -0.07 7.86 -1.08
C VAL A 238 0.92 6.79 -0.67
N ILE A 239 0.55 5.54 -0.90
CA ILE A 239 1.42 4.37 -0.73
C ILE A 239 1.84 3.90 -2.12
N ASP A 240 3.05 4.27 -2.55
CA ASP A 240 3.58 3.85 -3.85
C ASP A 240 4.52 2.66 -3.68
N ILE A 241 4.06 1.49 -4.12
CA ILE A 241 4.75 0.22 -4.03
C ILE A 241 5.60 0.01 -5.29
N HIS A 242 6.91 0.03 -5.13
CA HIS A 242 7.83 -0.35 -6.19
C HIS A 242 8.12 -1.84 -6.14
N THR A 243 7.89 -2.52 -7.26
CA THR A 243 8.02 -3.97 -7.33
C THR A 243 9.46 -4.42 -7.61
N ARG A 244 9.80 -5.63 -7.17
CA ARG A 244 11.06 -6.28 -7.54
C ARG A 244 11.07 -6.59 -9.03
N GLN A 245 12.24 -6.47 -9.65
CA GLN A 245 12.47 -6.81 -11.05
C GLN A 245 13.38 -8.03 -11.13
N GLY A 246 12.98 -9.00 -11.95
CA GLY A 246 13.70 -10.26 -12.04
C GLY A 246 15.14 -10.15 -12.55
N CYS A 247 15.43 -9.16 -13.40
CA CYS A 247 16.78 -8.92 -13.89
C CYS A 247 17.73 -8.36 -12.82
N GLU A 248 17.21 -7.66 -11.83
CA GLU A 248 18.03 -7.07 -10.77
C GLU A 248 18.46 -8.12 -9.73
N SER A 249 17.63 -9.15 -9.53
CA SER A 249 17.85 -10.21 -8.54
C SER A 249 17.44 -11.57 -9.09
N PRO A 250 18.22 -12.17 -10.03
CA PRO A 250 17.86 -13.48 -10.60
C PRO A 250 17.98 -14.58 -9.55
N GLY A 251 16.99 -15.47 -9.53
CA GLY A 251 16.81 -16.53 -8.53
C GLY A 251 15.63 -16.25 -7.64
N GLY A 252 15.54 -16.96 -6.55
CA GLY A 252 14.43 -16.81 -5.63
C GLY A 252 14.63 -17.52 -4.31
N SER A 253 13.54 -17.73 -3.62
CA SER A 253 13.51 -18.50 -2.37
C SER A 253 12.18 -19.18 -2.15
N VAL A 254 12.21 -20.25 -1.39
CA VAL A 254 11.04 -20.86 -0.74
C VAL A 254 11.21 -20.65 0.76
N GLU A 255 10.16 -20.21 1.43
CA GLU A 255 10.17 -20.01 2.86
C GLU A 255 9.01 -20.73 3.52
N TYR A 256 9.26 -21.33 4.66
CA TYR A 256 8.24 -21.76 5.60
C TYR A 256 8.40 -20.93 6.87
N TYR A 257 7.35 -20.26 7.28
CA TYR A 257 7.26 -19.50 8.51
C TYR A 257 5.97 -19.90 9.22
N GLY A 258 5.97 -19.96 10.52
CA GLY A 258 4.80 -20.36 11.29
C GLY A 258 5.11 -20.42 12.78
N GLY A 259 4.10 -20.74 13.58
CA GLY A 259 4.28 -20.73 15.02
C GLY A 259 3.00 -20.96 15.83
N GLN A 260 2.84 -20.22 16.91
CA GLN A 260 1.65 -20.28 17.76
C GLN A 260 0.39 -19.85 16.98
N ARG A 261 -0.78 -20.07 17.56
CA ARG A 261 -2.10 -19.81 16.96
C ARG A 261 -2.31 -20.55 15.64
N ALA A 262 -1.88 -21.82 15.57
CA ALA A 262 -1.94 -22.67 14.38
C ALA A 262 -1.37 -22.02 13.12
N SER A 263 -0.45 -21.04 13.24
CA SER A 263 0.05 -20.26 12.12
C SER A 263 0.97 -21.07 11.21
N ILE A 264 0.62 -21.11 9.92
CA ILE A 264 1.33 -21.76 8.83
C ILE A 264 1.41 -20.79 7.66
N GLN A 265 2.63 -20.42 7.23
CA GLN A 265 2.86 -19.42 6.20
C GLN A 265 3.93 -19.87 5.18
N PRO A 266 3.64 -20.85 4.30
CA PRO A 266 4.51 -21.16 3.17
C PRO A 266 4.48 -20.06 2.13
N SER A 267 5.62 -19.77 1.51
CA SER A 267 5.72 -18.78 0.47
C SER A 267 6.87 -19.07 -0.49
N PHE A 268 6.79 -18.50 -1.68
CA PHE A 268 7.87 -18.55 -2.65
C PHE A 268 8.02 -17.21 -3.37
N GLU A 269 9.22 -16.98 -3.89
CA GLU A 269 9.52 -15.89 -4.79
C GLU A 269 10.54 -16.37 -5.82
N TYR A 270 10.41 -15.89 -7.06
CA TYR A 270 11.34 -16.24 -8.12
C TYR A 270 11.40 -15.16 -9.21
N GLY A 271 12.60 -14.74 -9.58
CA GLY A 271 12.83 -13.76 -10.62
C GLY A 271 13.95 -14.15 -11.58
N GLY A 272 13.89 -13.60 -12.76
CA GLY A 272 14.91 -13.88 -13.78
C GLY A 272 14.80 -13.00 -15.01
N CYS A 273 15.77 -13.19 -15.92
CA CYS A 273 15.83 -12.54 -17.22
C CYS A 273 16.04 -13.54 -18.32
N SER A 274 15.42 -13.32 -19.46
CA SER A 274 15.68 -14.05 -20.70
C SER A 274 15.64 -13.07 -21.89
N GLY A 275 16.78 -12.73 -22.44
CA GLY A 275 16.90 -11.75 -23.53
C GLY A 275 16.38 -10.37 -23.13
N ARG A 276 15.21 -9.97 -23.67
CA ARG A 276 14.53 -8.69 -23.37
C ARG A 276 13.45 -8.80 -22.31
N LEU A 277 13.16 -10.00 -21.85
CA LEU A 277 12.12 -10.27 -20.86
C LEU A 277 12.73 -10.30 -19.46
N SER A 278 12.18 -9.51 -18.55
CA SER A 278 12.35 -9.60 -17.11
C SER A 278 11.05 -10.12 -16.50
N TYR A 279 11.15 -11.05 -15.55
CA TYR A 279 9.97 -11.58 -14.87
C TYR A 279 10.25 -11.78 -13.40
N TYR A 280 9.21 -11.56 -12.58
CA TYR A 280 9.21 -11.84 -11.16
C TYR A 280 7.86 -12.43 -10.76
N LEU A 281 7.89 -13.48 -9.94
CA LEU A 281 6.72 -14.19 -9.44
C LEU A 281 6.84 -14.36 -7.93
N SER A 282 5.75 -14.24 -7.22
CA SER A 282 5.68 -14.60 -5.80
C SER A 282 4.30 -15.19 -5.45
N GLY A 283 4.29 -16.04 -4.45
CA GLY A 283 3.08 -16.60 -3.87
C GLY A 283 3.22 -16.73 -2.36
N PHE A 284 2.10 -16.59 -1.68
CA PHE A 284 2.00 -16.60 -0.24
C PHE A 284 0.70 -17.28 0.18
N TYR A 285 0.76 -18.06 1.21
CA TYR A 285 -0.39 -18.64 1.89
C TYR A 285 -0.24 -18.42 3.39
N LEU A 286 -1.31 -18.06 4.06
CA LEU A 286 -1.42 -17.93 5.50
C LEU A 286 -2.64 -18.72 5.97
N GLN A 287 -2.46 -19.50 7.02
CA GLN A 287 -3.55 -19.99 7.85
C GLN A 287 -3.15 -19.77 9.31
N ASP A 288 -4.03 -19.20 10.10
CA ASP A 288 -3.86 -19.09 11.55
C ASP A 288 -5.21 -18.94 12.26
N ASP A 289 -5.17 -18.88 13.60
CA ASP A 289 -6.30 -18.59 14.45
C ASP A 289 -6.07 -17.22 15.12
N LEU A 290 -5.81 -16.18 14.29
CA LEU A 290 -5.55 -14.79 14.69
C LEU A 290 -5.94 -13.80 13.57
N GLY A 291 -6.90 -14.15 12.73
CA GLY A 291 -7.25 -13.35 11.57
C GLY A 291 -7.97 -12.06 11.88
N VAL A 292 -8.93 -12.11 12.80
CA VAL A 292 -9.68 -10.94 13.31
C VAL A 292 -9.36 -10.79 14.78
N GLN A 293 -9.18 -9.57 15.28
CA GLN A 293 -8.84 -9.36 16.67
C GLN A 293 -9.94 -9.85 17.61
N SER A 294 -9.52 -10.51 18.68
CA SER A 294 -10.43 -11.06 19.66
C SER A 294 -11.28 -9.99 20.37
N PRO A 295 -12.56 -10.22 20.62
CA PRO A 295 -13.41 -9.33 21.42
C PRO A 295 -13.07 -9.36 22.92
N THR A 296 -12.10 -10.18 23.33
CA THR A 296 -11.67 -10.34 24.73
C THR A 296 -10.17 -10.21 24.88
N PRO A 297 -9.67 -9.80 26.05
CA PRO A 297 -8.23 -9.71 26.30
C PRO A 297 -7.57 -11.08 26.56
N THR A 298 -8.26 -12.19 26.33
CA THR A 298 -7.70 -13.53 26.55
C THR A 298 -6.74 -13.93 25.43
N PRO A 299 -5.75 -14.80 25.71
CA PRO A 299 -4.87 -15.29 24.66
C PRO A 299 -5.49 -16.37 23.77
N ASP A 300 -6.62 -16.92 24.16
CA ASP A 300 -7.24 -18.04 23.46
C ASP A 300 -8.11 -17.54 22.31
N PRO A 301 -7.95 -18.11 21.09
CA PRO A 301 -8.76 -17.74 19.94
C PRO A 301 -10.25 -18.07 20.17
N ILE A 302 -11.12 -17.20 19.71
CA ILE A 302 -12.59 -17.39 19.75
C ILE A 302 -13.08 -17.28 18.31
N HIS A 303 -13.34 -18.42 17.64
CA HIS A 303 -13.91 -18.43 16.28
C HIS A 303 -13.25 -17.44 15.34
N ASP A 304 -11.90 -17.44 15.27
CA ASP A 304 -11.13 -16.45 14.51
C ASP A 304 -10.14 -17.09 13.51
N ARG A 305 -10.44 -18.31 13.05
CA ARG A 305 -9.63 -18.97 12.04
C ARG A 305 -9.66 -18.18 10.73
N THR A 306 -8.48 -17.93 10.21
CA THR A 306 -8.31 -17.28 8.91
C THR A 306 -7.52 -18.12 7.93
N THR A 307 -7.80 -17.91 6.65
CA THR A 307 -7.03 -18.47 5.54
C THR A 307 -6.87 -17.39 4.49
N GLN A 308 -5.64 -17.09 4.10
CA GLN A 308 -5.32 -16.08 3.09
C GLN A 308 -4.39 -16.67 2.02
N GLY A 309 -4.67 -16.38 0.76
CA GLY A 309 -3.84 -16.77 -0.38
C GLY A 309 -3.55 -15.59 -1.28
N GLN A 310 -2.29 -15.39 -1.65
CA GLN A 310 -1.88 -14.31 -2.55
C GLN A 310 -0.98 -14.83 -3.66
N GLY A 311 -1.17 -14.26 -4.86
CA GLY A 311 -0.32 -14.46 -6.01
C GLY A 311 0.06 -13.15 -6.66
N PHE A 312 1.30 -13.02 -7.12
CA PHE A 312 1.77 -11.84 -7.82
C PHE A 312 2.72 -12.21 -8.96
N GLY A 313 2.56 -11.54 -10.10
CA GLY A 313 3.43 -11.65 -11.26
C GLY A 313 3.74 -10.30 -11.89
N TYR A 314 5.01 -10.06 -12.17
CA TYR A 314 5.49 -8.92 -12.92
C TYR A 314 6.31 -9.37 -14.11
N PHE A 315 5.90 -8.99 -15.31
CA PHE A 315 6.59 -9.27 -16.56
C PHE A 315 6.90 -7.96 -17.27
N SER A 316 8.12 -7.75 -17.68
CA SER A 316 8.53 -6.55 -18.38
C SER A 316 9.35 -6.92 -19.61
N TYR A 317 8.92 -6.46 -20.76
CA TYR A 317 9.58 -6.73 -22.04
C TYR A 317 10.09 -5.41 -22.67
N LEU A 318 11.38 -5.37 -22.98
CA LEU A 318 11.99 -4.24 -23.67
C LEU A 318 11.62 -4.28 -25.14
N LEU A 319 10.70 -3.42 -25.57
CA LEU A 319 10.36 -3.24 -26.98
C LEU A 319 11.50 -2.58 -27.75
N THR A 320 12.05 -1.50 -27.18
CA THR A 320 13.21 -0.77 -27.66
C THR A 320 14.19 -0.53 -26.48
N PRO A 321 15.39 0.02 -26.70
CA PRO A 321 16.26 0.38 -25.60
C PRO A 321 15.68 1.42 -24.62
N THR A 322 14.70 2.20 -25.06
CA THR A 322 14.07 3.27 -24.28
C THR A 322 12.60 3.06 -23.98
N THR A 323 12.01 1.93 -24.40
CA THR A 323 10.57 1.65 -24.22
C THR A 323 10.38 0.23 -23.75
N ARG A 324 9.57 0.06 -22.70
CA ARG A 324 9.18 -1.25 -22.18
C ARG A 324 7.67 -1.38 -22.09
N LEU A 325 7.19 -2.60 -22.31
CA LEU A 325 5.82 -3.02 -22.02
C LEU A 325 5.88 -3.90 -20.77
N SER A 326 5.07 -3.58 -19.79
CA SER A 326 5.01 -4.30 -18.52
C SER A 326 3.61 -4.83 -18.27
N LEU A 327 3.51 -6.07 -17.81
CA LEU A 327 2.29 -6.67 -17.28
C LEU A 327 2.48 -6.97 -15.80
N ILE A 328 1.60 -6.44 -14.97
CA ILE A 328 1.49 -6.74 -13.55
C ILE A 328 0.17 -7.45 -13.34
N ALA A 329 0.16 -8.54 -12.61
CA ALA A 329 -1.06 -9.24 -12.24
C ALA A 329 -0.96 -9.71 -10.78
N GLY A 330 -2.05 -9.59 -10.06
CA GLY A 330 -2.11 -10.04 -8.67
C GLY A 330 -3.47 -10.56 -8.28
N SER A 331 -3.48 -11.38 -7.24
CA SER A 331 -4.68 -11.95 -6.65
C SER A 331 -4.54 -12.04 -5.15
N SER A 332 -5.65 -11.84 -4.42
CA SER A 332 -5.80 -12.13 -3.01
C SER A 332 -7.16 -12.81 -2.79
N VAL A 333 -7.19 -13.90 -2.04
CA VAL A 333 -8.40 -14.63 -1.67
C VAL A 333 -8.30 -14.96 -0.19
N ASN A 334 -9.27 -14.48 0.59
CA ASN A 334 -9.22 -14.54 2.03
C ASN A 334 -10.54 -15.07 2.59
N TYR A 335 -10.45 -15.85 3.65
CA TYR A 335 -11.59 -16.34 4.42
C TYR A 335 -11.32 -16.13 5.90
N PHE A 336 -12.29 -15.58 6.60
CA PHE A 336 -12.23 -15.28 8.02
C PHE A 336 -13.46 -15.87 8.73
N GLN A 337 -13.24 -16.54 9.84
CA GLN A 337 -14.24 -16.68 10.88
C GLN A 337 -14.29 -15.37 11.67
N ILE A 338 -15.47 -14.99 12.12
CA ILE A 338 -15.68 -13.76 12.88
C ILE A 338 -15.88 -14.12 14.35
N PRO A 339 -15.04 -13.60 15.25
CA PRO A 339 -15.14 -13.94 16.66
C PRO A 339 -16.33 -13.25 17.34
N GLY A 340 -17.17 -14.04 17.97
CA GLY A 340 -18.33 -13.55 18.77
C GLY A 340 -17.91 -13.16 20.18
N GLN A 341 -18.54 -12.11 20.74
CA GLN A 341 -18.32 -11.69 22.12
C GLN A 341 -18.96 -12.68 23.11
N PRO A 342 -18.20 -13.23 24.10
CA PRO A 342 -18.73 -14.19 25.07
C PRO A 342 -19.72 -13.57 26.03
N ASN A 343 -20.69 -14.40 26.48
CA ASN A 343 -21.64 -14.07 27.55
C ASN A 343 -22.56 -12.87 27.27
N LEU A 344 -22.87 -12.59 26.01
CA LEU A 344 -23.89 -11.60 25.69
C LEU A 344 -25.25 -12.06 26.16
N PRO A 345 -26.08 -11.20 26.81
CA PRO A 345 -27.43 -11.54 27.14
C PRO A 345 -28.31 -11.49 25.87
N PRO A 346 -29.21 -12.44 25.64
CA PRO A 346 -30.16 -12.37 24.54
C PRO A 346 -31.00 -11.09 24.62
N GLN A 347 -31.04 -10.34 23.49
CA GLN A 347 -31.80 -9.09 23.38
C GLN A 347 -33.20 -9.31 22.81
N TYR A 348 -33.35 -10.32 21.95
CA TYR A 348 -34.58 -10.58 21.20
C TYR A 348 -35.01 -12.03 21.36
N ALA A 349 -36.33 -12.23 21.35
CA ALA A 349 -36.94 -13.57 21.38
C ALA A 349 -37.18 -14.03 19.94
N LEU A 350 -36.72 -15.23 19.59
CA LEU A 350 -36.94 -15.84 18.28
C LEU A 350 -37.95 -16.99 18.41
N SER A 351 -39.05 -16.91 17.66
CA SER A 351 -40.10 -17.95 17.69
C SER A 351 -39.53 -19.31 17.32
N GLY A 352 -39.83 -20.32 18.16
CA GLY A 352 -39.32 -21.69 17.98
C GLY A 352 -37.96 -21.96 18.64
N ILE A 353 -37.28 -20.97 19.18
CA ILE A 353 -36.02 -21.12 19.91
C ILE A 353 -36.26 -20.85 21.40
N SER A 354 -36.06 -21.87 22.21
CA SER A 354 -36.23 -21.80 23.68
C SER A 354 -34.93 -21.49 24.43
N THR A 355 -33.80 -21.76 23.82
CA THR A 355 -32.48 -21.51 24.41
C THR A 355 -31.60 -20.91 23.35
N ALA A 356 -31.03 -19.71 23.61
CA ALA A 356 -30.11 -19.05 22.72
C ALA A 356 -28.80 -19.86 22.61
N PRO A 357 -28.15 -19.93 21.42
CA PRO A 357 -26.82 -20.47 21.31
C PRO A 357 -25.85 -19.62 22.14
N PRO A 358 -24.67 -20.15 22.57
CA PRO A 358 -23.63 -19.31 23.18
C PRO A 358 -23.17 -18.23 22.22
N SER A 359 -23.06 -16.98 22.69
CA SER A 359 -22.71 -15.82 21.83
C SER A 359 -21.28 -15.82 21.32
N ASP A 360 -20.39 -16.59 21.92
CA ASP A 360 -19.02 -16.82 21.49
C ASP A 360 -18.86 -17.99 20.48
N ASN A 361 -19.95 -18.64 20.13
CA ASN A 361 -19.96 -19.76 19.20
C ASN A 361 -20.89 -19.53 17.99
N LEU A 362 -21.03 -18.29 17.58
CA LEU A 362 -21.77 -17.93 16.37
C LEU A 362 -20.94 -18.30 15.13
N ASP A 363 -21.60 -18.83 14.09
CA ASP A 363 -20.96 -19.25 12.85
C ASP A 363 -20.96 -18.12 11.81
N GLU A 364 -20.38 -16.99 12.18
CA GLU A 364 -20.21 -15.86 11.29
C GLU A 364 -18.92 -15.98 10.49
N SER A 365 -18.95 -15.59 9.23
CA SER A 365 -17.76 -15.62 8.39
C SER A 365 -17.75 -14.56 7.32
N GLN A 366 -16.54 -14.18 6.89
CA GLN A 366 -16.32 -13.24 5.78
C GLN A 366 -15.41 -13.85 4.74
N PHE A 367 -15.77 -13.70 3.48
CA PHE A 367 -15.01 -14.13 2.32
C PHE A 367 -14.67 -12.93 1.43
N GLU A 368 -13.41 -12.81 1.02
CA GLU A 368 -12.92 -11.69 0.25
C GLU A 368 -12.12 -12.16 -0.96
N GLN A 369 -12.30 -11.47 -2.07
CA GLN A 369 -11.54 -11.71 -3.30
C GLN A 369 -11.07 -10.39 -3.90
N ASN A 370 -9.87 -10.43 -4.46
CA ASN A 370 -9.29 -9.31 -5.17
C ASN A 370 -8.40 -9.82 -6.31
N TYR A 371 -8.69 -9.39 -7.52
CA TYR A 371 -7.92 -9.73 -8.72
C TYR A 371 -7.63 -8.46 -9.50
N TYR A 372 -6.38 -8.23 -9.85
CA TYR A 372 -6.02 -7.05 -10.63
C TYR A 372 -5.01 -7.35 -11.71
N GLY A 373 -5.06 -6.57 -12.77
CA GLY A 373 -4.14 -6.58 -13.90
C GLY A 373 -3.80 -5.18 -14.36
N ILE A 374 -2.54 -4.90 -14.65
CA ILE A 374 -2.05 -3.63 -15.15
C ILE A 374 -1.17 -3.91 -16.38
N LEU A 375 -1.51 -3.30 -17.51
CA LEU A 375 -0.68 -3.28 -18.71
C LEU A 375 -0.12 -1.87 -18.90
N ALA A 376 1.19 -1.71 -18.81
CA ALA A 376 1.84 -0.39 -18.85
C ALA A 376 2.89 -0.30 -19.96
N LEU A 377 2.78 0.73 -20.78
CA LEU A 377 3.80 1.16 -21.72
C LEU A 377 4.57 2.34 -21.14
N GLN A 378 5.84 2.15 -20.90
CA GLN A 378 6.70 3.14 -20.26
C GLN A 378 7.92 3.39 -21.12
N GLY A 379 8.32 4.66 -21.24
CA GLY A 379 9.51 4.95 -22.05
C GLY A 379 9.92 6.41 -22.07
N SER A 380 10.93 6.65 -22.93
CA SER A 380 11.44 8.00 -23.18
C SER A 380 11.52 8.24 -24.69
N ILE A 381 11.11 9.45 -25.10
CA ILE A 381 11.24 9.95 -26.46
C ILE A 381 12.29 11.07 -26.46
N GLY A 382 13.45 10.77 -27.02
CA GLY A 382 14.60 11.65 -26.90
C GLY A 382 15.09 11.80 -25.45
N PRO A 383 15.86 12.84 -25.13
CA PRO A 383 16.42 13.03 -23.79
C PRO A 383 15.47 13.72 -22.81
N ASN A 384 14.39 14.30 -23.29
CA ASN A 384 13.59 15.25 -22.50
C ASN A 384 12.19 14.78 -22.15
N LEU A 385 11.61 13.81 -22.89
CA LEU A 385 10.23 13.37 -22.68
C LEU A 385 10.22 11.96 -22.11
N ASN A 386 9.64 11.81 -20.92
CA ASN A 386 9.29 10.52 -20.31
C ASN A 386 7.78 10.35 -20.30
N TYR A 387 7.31 9.14 -20.52
CA TYR A 387 5.88 8.85 -20.52
C TYR A 387 5.57 7.48 -19.89
N GLN A 388 4.39 7.40 -19.32
CA GLN A 388 3.78 6.16 -18.85
C GLN A 388 2.31 6.15 -19.24
N LEU A 389 1.90 5.15 -20.03
CA LEU A 389 0.51 4.90 -20.35
C LEU A 389 0.14 3.53 -19.79
N ALA A 390 -0.86 3.47 -18.94
CA ALA A 390 -1.30 2.25 -18.28
C ALA A 390 -2.79 2.03 -18.43
N TYR A 391 -3.17 0.81 -18.81
CA TYR A 391 -4.51 0.28 -18.63
C TYR A 391 -4.51 -0.60 -17.39
N PHE A 392 -5.51 -0.47 -16.53
CA PHE A 392 -5.71 -1.32 -15.37
C PHE A 392 -7.13 -1.87 -15.34
N SER A 393 -7.24 -3.05 -14.75
CA SER A 393 -8.51 -3.72 -14.49
C SER A 393 -8.46 -4.37 -13.13
N ARG A 394 -9.53 -4.27 -12.36
CA ARG A 394 -9.64 -4.87 -11.03
C ARG A 394 -11.05 -5.39 -10.80
N TYR A 395 -11.15 -6.60 -10.27
CA TYR A 395 -12.36 -7.15 -9.66
C TYR A 395 -12.10 -7.39 -8.18
N TYR A 396 -13.05 -7.01 -7.36
CA TYR A 396 -13.05 -7.32 -5.93
C TYR A 396 -14.44 -7.68 -5.47
N SER A 397 -14.52 -8.48 -4.41
CA SER A 397 -15.77 -8.77 -3.72
C SER A 397 -15.53 -9.07 -2.25
N LEU A 398 -16.55 -8.76 -1.45
CA LEU A 398 -16.64 -9.09 -0.05
C LEU A 398 -18.01 -9.74 0.19
N GLY A 399 -18.04 -10.89 0.84
CA GLY A 399 -19.25 -11.57 1.27
C GLY A 399 -19.21 -11.85 2.76
N PHE A 400 -20.20 -11.38 3.51
CA PHE A 400 -20.40 -11.72 4.93
C PHE A 400 -21.58 -12.68 5.07
N THR A 401 -21.39 -13.74 5.83
CA THR A 401 -22.41 -14.74 6.16
C THR A 401 -22.70 -14.68 7.65
N PRO A 402 -23.92 -14.35 8.08
CA PRO A 402 -24.31 -14.26 9.48
C PRO A 402 -24.59 -15.64 10.10
N ASP A 403 -24.56 -15.75 11.43
CA ASP A 403 -25.25 -16.82 12.13
C ASP A 403 -26.76 -16.57 12.06
N PRO A 404 -27.56 -17.43 11.41
CA PRO A 404 -28.97 -17.12 11.12
C PRO A 404 -29.90 -17.13 12.35
N VAL A 405 -29.42 -17.60 13.50
CA VAL A 405 -30.17 -17.68 14.77
C VAL A 405 -29.57 -16.74 15.81
N GLY A 406 -28.26 -16.80 16.00
CA GLY A 406 -27.57 -16.00 17.00
C GLY A 406 -27.66 -14.52 16.73
N ASP A 407 -27.41 -14.07 15.51
CA ASP A 407 -27.47 -12.66 15.13
C ASP A 407 -28.87 -12.05 15.33
N LEU A 408 -29.91 -12.81 15.05
CA LEU A 408 -31.29 -12.38 15.38
C LEU A 408 -31.50 -12.23 16.87
N ILE A 409 -30.99 -13.17 17.67
CA ILE A 409 -31.23 -13.16 19.13
C ILE A 409 -30.41 -12.08 19.83
N TYR A 410 -29.17 -11.86 19.40
CA TYR A 410 -28.24 -10.91 20.05
C TYR A 410 -28.29 -9.51 19.45
N ASN A 411 -28.45 -9.41 18.13
CA ASN A 411 -28.34 -8.15 17.39
C ASN A 411 -29.66 -7.67 16.76
N GLY A 412 -30.67 -8.56 16.66
CA GLY A 412 -31.96 -8.26 16.02
C GLY A 412 -31.91 -8.23 14.48
N ILE A 413 -30.76 -8.50 13.91
CA ILE A 413 -30.53 -8.52 12.47
C ILE A 413 -29.53 -9.62 12.11
N ALA A 414 -29.88 -10.48 11.16
CA ALA A 414 -28.96 -11.42 10.52
C ALA A 414 -28.88 -11.10 9.03
N ALA A 415 -27.79 -10.43 8.62
CA ALA A 415 -27.61 -9.90 7.27
C ALA A 415 -26.58 -10.72 6.51
N ASN A 416 -26.99 -11.39 5.42
CA ASN A 416 -26.10 -11.92 4.41
C ASN A 416 -25.78 -10.79 3.42
N ILE A 417 -24.52 -10.43 3.28
CA ILE A 417 -24.07 -9.26 2.55
C ILE A 417 -23.12 -9.71 1.46
N PHE A 418 -23.30 -9.18 0.24
CA PHE A 418 -22.39 -9.36 -0.85
C PHE A 418 -22.18 -8.04 -1.59
N HIS A 419 -20.97 -7.51 -1.51
CA HIS A 419 -20.56 -6.30 -2.24
C HIS A 419 -19.47 -6.65 -3.25
N SER A 420 -19.57 -6.17 -4.45
CA SER A 420 -18.54 -6.34 -5.47
C SER A 420 -18.35 -5.10 -6.32
N GLY A 421 -17.16 -4.98 -6.90
CA GLY A 421 -16.86 -3.95 -7.89
C GLY A 421 -15.96 -4.48 -9.00
N PHE A 422 -16.22 -4.00 -10.22
CA PHE A 422 -15.37 -4.26 -11.38
C PHE A 422 -14.95 -2.93 -11.99
N VAL A 423 -13.66 -2.62 -11.80
CA VAL A 423 -13.06 -1.35 -12.21
C VAL A 423 -12.19 -1.55 -13.44
N ASN A 424 -12.32 -0.63 -14.41
CA ASN A 424 -11.41 -0.54 -15.55
C ASN A 424 -11.00 0.91 -15.73
N GLY A 425 -9.74 1.15 -16.11
CA GLY A 425 -9.31 2.52 -16.33
C GLY A 425 -8.03 2.67 -17.13
N LEU A 426 -7.75 3.93 -17.45
CA LEU A 426 -6.54 4.38 -18.11
C LEU A 426 -5.90 5.48 -17.29
N GLN A 427 -4.59 5.39 -17.11
CA GLN A 427 -3.76 6.44 -16.54
C GLN A 427 -2.65 6.77 -17.54
N GLU A 428 -2.46 8.06 -17.79
CA GLU A 428 -1.34 8.58 -18.57
C GLU A 428 -0.61 9.63 -17.71
N ASP A 429 0.70 9.51 -17.66
CA ASP A 429 1.60 10.47 -17.01
C ASP A 429 2.77 10.78 -17.94
N THR A 430 2.99 12.05 -18.21
CA THR A 430 4.06 12.55 -19.06
C THR A 430 4.88 13.60 -18.31
N ALA A 431 6.20 13.51 -18.41
CA ALA A 431 7.13 14.50 -17.88
C ALA A 431 8.05 15.01 -18.98
N TYR A 432 8.07 16.32 -19.19
CA TYR A 432 8.91 17.01 -20.16
C TYR A 432 9.92 17.92 -19.49
N HIS A 433 11.19 17.61 -19.66
CA HIS A 433 12.30 18.43 -19.14
C HIS A 433 12.54 19.63 -20.04
N LEU A 434 12.03 20.81 -19.62
CA LEU A 434 12.17 22.07 -20.33
C LEU A 434 13.45 22.78 -19.88
N GLY A 435 14.51 22.55 -20.61
CA GLY A 435 15.85 23.07 -20.26
C GLY A 435 16.38 22.45 -18.97
N ARG A 436 17.04 23.28 -18.14
CA ARG A 436 17.69 22.79 -16.90
C ARG A 436 16.91 23.14 -15.62
N TYR A 437 15.86 23.93 -15.73
CA TYR A 437 15.19 24.52 -14.58
C TYR A 437 13.78 24.01 -14.36
N ASN A 438 13.10 23.53 -15.39
CA ASN A 438 11.69 23.18 -15.33
C ASN A 438 11.49 21.73 -15.78
N THR A 439 10.61 21.04 -15.07
CA THR A 439 10.03 19.75 -15.49
C THR A 439 8.52 19.93 -15.50
N LEU A 440 7.97 20.03 -16.72
CA LEU A 440 6.52 20.10 -16.90
C LEU A 440 5.96 18.67 -16.85
N MET A 441 4.98 18.45 -16.00
CA MET A 441 4.27 17.18 -15.86
C MET A 441 2.80 17.38 -16.20
N ALA A 442 2.25 16.46 -16.95
CA ALA A 442 0.82 16.42 -17.25
C ALA A 442 0.34 14.97 -17.21
N GLY A 443 -0.92 14.77 -16.91
CA GLY A 443 -1.49 13.44 -16.94
C GLY A 443 -3.00 13.43 -16.95
N LEU A 444 -3.52 12.26 -17.29
CA LEU A 444 -4.92 11.95 -17.43
C LEU A 444 -5.23 10.68 -16.64
N TYR A 445 -6.35 10.68 -15.96
CA TYR A 445 -6.93 9.51 -15.31
C TYR A 445 -8.40 9.37 -15.71
N ILE A 446 -8.79 8.18 -16.13
CA ILE A 446 -10.18 7.82 -16.43
C ILE A 446 -10.42 6.42 -15.89
N SER A 447 -11.47 6.26 -15.09
CA SER A 447 -11.95 4.94 -14.68
C SER A 447 -13.46 4.85 -14.69
N GLY A 448 -13.96 3.64 -14.94
CA GLY A 448 -15.36 3.25 -14.75
C GLY A 448 -15.41 2.04 -13.85
N GLU A 449 -16.33 2.06 -12.91
CA GLU A 449 -16.60 0.99 -11.95
C GLU A 449 -18.06 0.57 -12.03
N VAL A 450 -18.29 -0.74 -12.14
CA VAL A 450 -19.61 -1.36 -12.01
C VAL A 450 -19.69 -1.96 -10.61
N ILE A 451 -20.69 -1.54 -9.85
CA ILE A 451 -20.87 -1.88 -8.43
C ILE A 451 -22.13 -2.74 -8.30
N GLU A 452 -22.02 -3.80 -7.52
CA GLU A 452 -23.16 -4.65 -7.14
C GLU A 452 -23.18 -4.78 -5.61
N LEU A 453 -24.33 -4.42 -5.01
CA LEU A 453 -24.65 -4.64 -3.61
C LEU A 453 -25.85 -5.58 -3.58
N ASP A 454 -25.70 -6.75 -2.97
CA ASP A 454 -26.74 -7.79 -2.87
C ASP A 454 -26.87 -8.23 -1.39
N ASP A 455 -27.71 -7.48 -0.66
CA ASP A 455 -27.87 -7.62 0.78
C ASP A 455 -29.23 -8.21 1.14
N HIS A 456 -29.20 -9.33 1.83
CA HIS A 456 -30.38 -10.06 2.30
C HIS A 456 -30.34 -10.17 3.83
N ALA A 457 -31.25 -9.48 4.51
CA ALA A 457 -31.32 -9.49 5.94
C ALA A 457 -32.61 -10.12 6.48
N ARG A 458 -32.50 -10.78 7.61
CA ARG A 458 -33.65 -11.17 8.47
C ARG A 458 -33.69 -10.22 9.66
N VAL A 459 -34.84 -9.61 9.92
CA VAL A 459 -35.03 -8.63 10.99
C VAL A 459 -36.40 -8.85 11.65
N PHE A 460 -36.59 -8.40 12.86
CA PHE A 460 -37.91 -8.43 13.49
C PHE A 460 -38.67 -7.15 13.12
N PRO A 461 -39.95 -7.27 12.67
CA PRO A 461 -40.82 -6.10 12.54
C PRO A 461 -41.14 -5.54 13.91
N LEU A 462 -41.36 -4.23 14.00
CA LEU A 462 -41.86 -3.58 15.19
C LEU A 462 -43.40 -3.50 15.16
N ASN A 463 -44.04 -3.88 16.26
CA ASN A 463 -45.50 -3.74 16.39
C ASN A 463 -45.92 -2.26 16.57
N SER A 464 -47.22 -1.99 16.69
CA SER A 464 -47.77 -0.65 16.78
C SER A 464 -47.30 0.19 17.98
N ILE A 465 -46.70 -0.43 18.98
CA ILE A 465 -46.11 0.24 20.16
C ILE A 465 -44.58 0.22 20.14
N GLY A 466 -43.96 -0.12 18.99
CA GLY A 466 -42.52 -0.12 18.81
C GLY A 466 -41.77 -1.31 19.43
N MET A 467 -42.45 -2.36 19.87
CA MET A 467 -41.81 -3.56 20.40
C MET A 467 -41.53 -4.56 19.28
N PRO A 468 -40.36 -5.23 19.29
CA PRO A 468 -40.03 -6.28 18.31
C PRO A 468 -40.99 -7.47 18.40
N GLU A 469 -41.41 -7.97 17.26
CA GLU A 469 -42.13 -9.25 17.16
C GLU A 469 -41.13 -10.42 17.27
N THR A 470 -41.64 -11.63 17.43
CA THR A 470 -40.75 -12.81 17.59
C THR A 470 -40.55 -13.62 16.30
N VAL A 471 -41.24 -13.26 15.24
CA VAL A 471 -41.13 -13.88 13.90
C VAL A 471 -40.43 -12.91 12.98
N PRO A 472 -39.21 -13.21 12.51
CA PRO A 472 -38.47 -12.31 11.62
C PRO A 472 -39.06 -12.28 10.21
N ILE A 473 -38.90 -11.19 9.55
CA ILE A 473 -39.19 -10.98 8.13
C ILE A 473 -37.89 -10.86 7.32
N ASN A 474 -37.97 -11.16 6.02
CA ASN A 474 -36.86 -10.94 5.10
C ASN A 474 -36.92 -9.52 4.53
N VAL A 475 -35.79 -8.87 4.50
CA VAL A 475 -35.57 -7.56 3.88
C VAL A 475 -34.46 -7.70 2.83
N VAL A 476 -34.64 -7.08 1.69
CA VAL A 476 -33.69 -7.10 0.58
C VAL A 476 -33.29 -5.67 0.25
N ASP A 477 -31.99 -5.37 0.30
CA ASP A 477 -31.42 -4.06 -0.04
C ASP A 477 -30.40 -4.19 -1.18
N ASN A 478 -30.89 -4.46 -2.37
CA ASN A 478 -30.06 -4.68 -3.55
C ASN A 478 -29.92 -3.41 -4.36
N THR A 479 -28.70 -3.12 -4.78
CA THR A 479 -28.38 -1.96 -5.62
C THR A 479 -27.29 -2.31 -6.63
N ASN A 480 -27.50 -1.90 -7.89
CA ASN A 480 -26.47 -1.86 -8.92
C ASN A 480 -26.23 -0.40 -9.30
N ALA A 481 -24.99 -0.02 -9.41
CA ALA A 481 -24.60 1.35 -9.75
C ALA A 481 -23.33 1.39 -10.60
N ASP A 482 -23.21 2.45 -11.41
CA ASP A 482 -21.99 2.77 -12.12
C ASP A 482 -21.37 4.02 -11.51
N ALA A 483 -20.04 4.03 -11.46
CA ALA A 483 -19.27 5.20 -11.01
C ALA A 483 -18.15 5.49 -12.01
N PHE A 484 -17.98 6.76 -12.37
CA PHE A 484 -16.93 7.20 -13.28
C PHE A 484 -16.10 8.29 -12.62
N LEU A 485 -14.78 8.19 -12.80
CA LEU A 485 -13.82 9.20 -12.38
C LEU A 485 -13.05 9.72 -13.57
N TYR A 486 -12.92 11.05 -13.67
CA TYR A 486 -12.15 11.73 -14.70
C TYR A 486 -11.25 12.76 -14.04
N GLY A 487 -9.94 12.67 -14.24
CA GLY A 487 -8.96 13.59 -13.67
C GLY A 487 -7.95 14.02 -14.71
N VAL A 488 -7.60 15.30 -14.70
CA VAL A 488 -6.50 15.84 -15.50
C VAL A 488 -5.65 16.77 -14.63
N TYR A 489 -4.35 16.74 -14.81
CA TYR A 489 -3.47 17.65 -14.09
C TYR A 489 -2.38 18.23 -14.97
N LEU A 490 -1.90 19.39 -14.56
CA LEU A 490 -0.71 20.06 -15.07
C LEU A 490 0.10 20.57 -13.90
N GLN A 491 1.42 20.33 -13.93
CA GLN A 491 2.34 20.69 -12.86
C GLN A 491 3.68 21.11 -13.44
N ASP A 492 4.33 22.10 -12.86
CA ASP A 492 5.71 22.44 -13.11
C ASP A 492 6.54 22.24 -11.83
N GLU A 493 7.65 21.53 -11.97
CA GLU A 493 8.72 21.51 -10.98
C GLU A 493 9.82 22.46 -11.44
N TRP A 494 9.84 23.65 -10.83
CA TRP A 494 10.76 24.70 -11.16
C TRP A 494 11.92 24.77 -10.17
N HIS A 495 13.12 24.77 -10.69
CA HIS A 495 14.40 24.83 -9.95
C HIS A 495 15.11 26.17 -10.22
N PRO A 496 14.61 27.31 -9.69
CA PRO A 496 15.22 28.61 -9.98
C PRO A 496 16.67 28.72 -9.54
N THR A 497 17.04 28.02 -8.52
CA THR A 497 18.42 27.90 -8.03
C THR A 497 18.73 26.44 -7.63
N GLU A 498 19.99 26.16 -7.33
CA GLU A 498 20.40 24.85 -6.81
C GLU A 498 19.82 24.55 -5.41
N LYS A 499 19.37 25.59 -4.69
CA LYS A 499 18.86 25.48 -3.31
C LYS A 499 17.33 25.56 -3.21
N LEU A 500 16.64 25.95 -4.27
CA LEU A 500 15.22 26.21 -4.25
C LEU A 500 14.51 25.38 -5.30
N ARG A 501 13.50 24.64 -4.87
CA ARG A 501 12.54 23.98 -5.73
C ARG A 501 11.14 24.49 -5.41
N ILE A 502 10.38 24.76 -6.44
CA ILE A 502 8.99 25.15 -6.38
C ILE A 502 8.20 24.15 -7.22
N THR A 503 7.21 23.54 -6.63
CA THR A 503 6.24 22.68 -7.33
C THR A 503 4.93 23.45 -7.38
N ALA A 504 4.43 23.75 -8.56
CA ALA A 504 3.15 24.42 -8.75
C ALA A 504 2.31 23.63 -9.74
N GLY A 505 1.07 23.33 -9.38
CA GLY A 505 0.21 22.54 -10.24
C GLY A 505 -1.28 22.81 -9.99
N VAL A 506 -2.08 22.37 -10.92
CA VAL A 506 -3.54 22.35 -10.80
C VAL A 506 -4.06 21.01 -11.30
N ARG A 507 -5.06 20.52 -10.62
CA ARG A 507 -5.78 19.31 -11.00
C ARG A 507 -7.27 19.63 -11.10
N TRP A 508 -7.93 19.06 -12.09
CA TRP A 508 -9.37 19.02 -12.19
C TRP A 508 -9.85 17.59 -12.08
N ASP A 509 -10.77 17.35 -11.16
CA ASP A 509 -11.36 16.05 -10.88
C ASP A 509 -12.88 16.11 -11.04
N LEU A 510 -13.47 15.08 -11.62
CA LEU A 510 -14.90 14.86 -11.74
C LEU A 510 -15.23 13.44 -11.25
N MET A 511 -16.14 13.36 -10.29
CA MET A 511 -16.83 12.15 -9.89
C MET A 511 -18.24 12.18 -10.48
N ASP A 512 -18.60 11.19 -11.30
CA ASP A 512 -19.94 10.97 -11.84
C ASP A 512 -20.42 9.58 -11.40
N ALA A 513 -21.12 9.55 -10.27
CA ALA A 513 -21.60 8.34 -9.61
C ALA A 513 -23.04 8.58 -9.08
N PHE A 514 -23.38 8.07 -7.90
CA PHE A 514 -24.65 8.35 -7.22
C PHE A 514 -24.88 9.86 -6.93
N VAL A 515 -23.82 10.66 -6.91
CA VAL A 515 -23.83 12.13 -7.00
C VAL A 515 -22.80 12.57 -8.03
N ARG A 516 -23.02 13.72 -8.66
CA ARG A 516 -22.05 14.30 -9.58
C ARG A 516 -21.39 15.51 -8.96
N GLN A 517 -20.06 15.46 -8.80
CA GLN A 517 -19.27 16.52 -8.21
C GLN A 517 -17.94 16.68 -8.95
N HIS A 518 -17.42 17.91 -8.97
CA HIS A 518 -16.14 18.23 -9.58
C HIS A 518 -15.41 19.31 -8.78
N GLN A 519 -14.09 19.31 -8.90
CA GLN A 519 -13.26 20.28 -8.20
C GLN A 519 -12.03 20.68 -9.02
N PHE A 520 -11.63 21.95 -8.90
CA PHE A 520 -10.30 22.43 -9.23
C PHE A 520 -9.45 22.48 -7.96
N SER A 521 -8.30 21.80 -8.02
CA SER A 521 -7.44 21.57 -6.88
C SER A 521 -6.05 22.16 -7.13
N PRO A 522 -5.80 23.43 -6.76
CA PRO A 522 -4.47 24.01 -6.84
C PRO A 522 -3.53 23.35 -5.84
N ARG A 523 -2.27 23.23 -6.21
CA ARG A 523 -1.19 22.62 -5.43
C ARG A 523 0.04 23.52 -5.49
N PHE A 524 0.66 23.76 -4.35
CA PHE A 524 1.88 24.55 -4.27
C PHE A 524 2.80 24.00 -3.20
N GLY A 525 4.01 23.61 -3.59
CA GLY A 525 5.05 23.10 -2.71
C GLY A 525 6.34 23.90 -2.86
N LEU A 526 7.05 24.07 -1.77
CA LEU A 526 8.33 24.76 -1.69
C LEU A 526 9.33 23.88 -0.94
N VAL A 527 10.52 23.70 -1.50
CA VAL A 527 11.66 23.10 -0.81
C VAL A 527 12.85 24.05 -0.89
N TYR A 528 13.42 24.39 0.25
CA TYR A 528 14.55 25.30 0.35
C TYR A 528 15.66 24.70 1.20
N GLN A 529 16.82 24.55 0.61
CA GLN A 529 18.01 24.12 1.32
C GLN A 529 18.69 25.31 2.00
N LEU A 530 18.41 25.44 3.29
CA LEU A 530 18.92 26.52 4.13
C LEU A 530 20.44 26.39 4.34
N THR A 531 20.87 25.21 4.74
CA THR A 531 22.29 24.83 4.89
C THR A 531 22.57 23.50 4.20
N PRO A 532 23.82 23.06 4.04
CA PRO A 532 24.10 21.71 3.50
C PRO A 532 23.46 20.56 4.26
N SER A 533 23.10 20.76 5.53
CA SER A 533 22.50 19.77 6.41
C SER A 533 21.06 20.06 6.80
N THR A 534 20.48 21.21 6.36
CA THR A 534 19.12 21.62 6.75
C THR A 534 18.30 21.90 5.52
N THR A 535 17.18 21.19 5.36
CA THR A 535 16.20 21.42 4.29
C THR A 535 14.87 21.83 4.92
N LEU A 536 14.29 22.91 4.44
CA LEU A 536 12.94 23.38 4.79
C LEU A 536 11.98 23.00 3.68
N HIS A 537 10.74 22.72 4.04
CA HIS A 537 9.65 22.57 3.08
C HIS A 537 8.36 23.19 3.61
N ALA A 538 7.48 23.55 2.70
CA ALA A 538 6.13 23.97 2.99
C ALA A 538 5.23 23.63 1.80
N GLY A 539 3.97 23.36 2.06
CA GLY A 539 3.00 22.98 1.05
C GLY A 539 1.60 23.54 1.32
N TYR A 540 0.87 23.73 0.23
CA TYR A 540 -0.57 23.95 0.22
C TYR A 540 -1.19 23.06 -0.83
N ALA A 541 -2.25 22.36 -0.46
CA ALA A 541 -3.01 21.53 -1.37
C ALA A 541 -4.51 21.67 -1.11
N ARG A 542 -5.29 21.73 -2.19
CA ARG A 542 -6.71 21.47 -2.12
C ARG A 542 -6.95 20.03 -2.56
N TYR A 543 -7.60 19.20 -1.72
CA TYR A 543 -7.88 17.79 -1.98
C TYR A 543 -9.34 17.58 -2.34
N PHE A 544 -9.60 16.53 -3.11
CA PHE A 544 -10.90 16.03 -3.46
C PHE A 544 -10.88 14.52 -3.23
N GLN A 545 -11.49 14.06 -2.13
CA GLN A 545 -11.56 12.65 -1.77
C GLN A 545 -12.93 12.10 -2.14
N VAL A 546 -12.96 11.01 -2.89
CA VAL A 546 -14.19 10.28 -3.19
C VAL A 546 -14.46 9.23 -2.12
N PRO A 547 -15.75 8.94 -1.78
CA PRO A 547 -16.06 7.83 -0.90
C PRO A 547 -15.79 6.50 -1.60
N PRO A 548 -15.54 5.40 -0.87
CA PRO A 548 -15.45 4.06 -1.43
C PRO A 548 -16.82 3.66 -2.00
N PHE A 549 -16.93 3.59 -3.33
CA PHE A 549 -18.21 3.49 -4.02
C PHE A 549 -19.00 2.23 -3.69
N SER A 550 -18.32 1.09 -3.53
CA SER A 550 -18.96 -0.19 -3.20
C SER A 550 -19.46 -0.29 -1.76
N SER A 551 -19.16 0.70 -0.92
CA SER A 551 -19.65 0.79 0.46
C SER A 551 -20.78 1.81 0.61
N VAL A 552 -21.15 2.54 -0.46
CA VAL A 552 -22.19 3.56 -0.41
C VAL A 552 -23.58 2.93 -0.48
N LEU A 553 -24.28 2.90 0.63
CA LEU A 553 -25.66 2.46 0.72
C LEU A 553 -26.61 3.55 0.20
N LEU A 554 -27.62 3.20 -0.59
CA LEU A 554 -28.49 4.18 -1.27
C LEU A 554 -29.94 4.21 -0.75
N LYS A 555 -30.41 3.13 -0.11
CA LYS A 555 -31.82 2.95 0.29
C LYS A 555 -32.00 2.39 1.70
N THR A 556 -30.94 2.06 2.38
CA THR A 556 -30.94 1.23 3.61
C THR A 556 -31.88 1.77 4.69
N VAL A 557 -31.92 3.09 4.89
CA VAL A 557 -32.77 3.72 5.89
C VAL A 557 -34.27 3.45 5.66
N ASP A 558 -34.75 3.64 4.42
CA ASP A 558 -36.16 3.39 4.08
C ASP A 558 -36.48 1.89 4.07
N THR A 559 -35.54 1.08 3.64
CA THR A 559 -35.67 -0.37 3.48
C THR A 559 -35.87 -1.07 4.83
N PHE A 560 -35.17 -0.60 5.88
CA PHE A 560 -35.26 -1.17 7.23
C PHE A 560 -36.25 -0.47 8.17
N ALA A 561 -37.02 0.52 7.69
CA ALA A 561 -37.95 1.26 8.48
C ALA A 561 -38.94 0.34 9.23
N ASN A 562 -39.25 0.62 10.50
CA ASN A 562 -40.11 -0.15 11.39
C ASN A 562 -39.66 -1.60 11.65
N THR A 563 -38.35 -1.85 11.62
CA THR A 563 -37.75 -3.15 11.99
C THR A 563 -36.67 -2.95 13.04
N THR A 564 -36.15 -4.06 13.61
CA THR A 564 -34.96 -4.02 14.50
C THR A 564 -33.68 -3.59 13.81
N GLY A 565 -33.62 -3.65 12.48
CA GLY A 565 -32.49 -3.13 11.69
C GLY A 565 -32.62 -1.65 11.35
N ALA A 566 -33.68 -0.96 11.80
CA ALA A 566 -33.86 0.46 11.47
C ALA A 566 -32.84 1.34 12.19
N SER A 567 -32.28 2.29 11.47
CA SER A 567 -31.48 3.37 12.07
C SER A 567 -32.38 4.32 12.86
N SER A 568 -31.94 4.71 14.05
CA SER A 568 -32.66 5.67 14.91
C SER A 568 -32.41 7.13 14.52
N VAL A 569 -31.52 7.39 13.56
CA VAL A 569 -30.80 8.64 13.47
C VAL A 569 -31.07 9.46 12.23
N THR A 570 -31.64 8.88 11.19
CA THR A 570 -31.50 9.52 9.89
C THR A 570 -32.60 10.52 9.56
N SER A 571 -32.15 11.61 8.98
CA SER A 571 -32.92 12.61 8.23
C SER A 571 -33.39 12.14 6.84
N GLY A 572 -33.30 10.84 6.55
CA GLY A 572 -33.62 10.24 5.25
C GLY A 572 -32.40 9.76 4.44
N ASN A 573 -32.66 9.22 3.25
CA ASN A 573 -31.64 8.67 2.35
C ASN A 573 -30.77 9.76 1.69
N GLN A 574 -29.99 10.49 2.49
CA GLN A 574 -29.08 11.51 1.99
C GLN A 574 -27.82 10.85 1.43
N ARG A 575 -27.50 11.21 0.19
CA ARG A 575 -26.34 10.62 -0.50
C ARG A 575 -25.03 11.21 0.01
N VAL A 576 -24.07 10.35 0.22
CA VAL A 576 -22.70 10.70 0.58
C VAL A 576 -22.05 11.49 -0.56
N LYS A 577 -21.25 12.49 -0.20
CA LYS A 577 -20.56 13.39 -1.09
C LYS A 577 -19.06 13.21 -0.98
N ALA A 578 -18.34 13.62 -2.02
CA ALA A 578 -16.90 13.75 -1.94
C ALA A 578 -16.51 14.81 -0.89
N GLU A 579 -15.45 14.54 -0.15
CA GLU A 579 -14.83 15.48 0.78
C GLU A 579 -13.95 16.45 -0.01
N ASP A 580 -13.96 17.72 0.39
CA ASP A 580 -13.06 18.75 -0.13
C ASP A 580 -12.28 19.42 1.00
N ASP A 581 -10.95 19.47 0.86
CA ASP A 581 -10.05 19.93 1.89
C ASP A 581 -9.15 21.06 1.44
N ASN A 582 -8.80 21.91 2.40
CA ASN A 582 -7.63 22.76 2.33
C ASN A 582 -6.59 22.26 3.34
N PHE A 583 -5.47 21.84 2.82
CA PHE A 583 -4.37 21.28 3.58
C PHE A 583 -3.13 22.14 3.50
N PHE A 584 -2.48 22.35 4.62
CA PHE A 584 -1.24 23.13 4.75
C PHE A 584 -0.25 22.31 5.54
N ASP A 585 0.99 22.30 5.12
CA ASP A 585 2.08 21.72 5.90
C ASP A 585 3.33 22.60 5.84
N ALA A 586 4.19 22.41 6.84
CA ALA A 586 5.52 22.99 6.87
C ALA A 586 6.42 22.19 7.80
N GLY A 587 7.66 22.00 7.38
CA GLY A 587 8.58 21.23 8.18
C GLY A 587 10.04 21.43 7.79
N PHE A 588 10.90 20.70 8.47
CA PHE A 588 12.32 20.67 8.14
C PHE A 588 12.93 19.29 8.39
N THR A 589 14.00 19.03 7.65
CA THR A 589 14.91 17.90 7.88
C THR A 589 16.30 18.41 8.24
N GLN A 590 16.96 17.76 9.18
CA GLN A 590 18.28 18.13 9.69
C GLN A 590 19.18 16.91 9.78
N GLU A 591 20.29 16.91 9.06
CA GLU A 591 21.37 15.96 9.29
C GLU A 591 22.15 16.38 10.56
N LEU A 592 22.25 15.49 11.52
CA LEU A 592 22.92 15.66 12.79
C LEU A 592 24.25 14.89 12.83
N PRO A 593 25.17 15.20 13.76
CA PRO A 593 26.37 14.40 14.00
C PRO A 593 26.07 12.93 14.27
N LEU A 594 27.06 12.05 14.10
CA LEU A 594 26.95 10.60 14.31
C LEU A 594 26.02 9.88 13.32
N GLY A 595 25.58 10.54 12.25
CA GLY A 595 24.71 9.97 11.23
C GLY A 595 23.27 9.84 11.66
N LEU A 596 22.81 10.74 12.49
CA LEU A 596 21.42 10.92 12.82
C LEU A 596 20.77 11.87 11.81
N ASP A 597 19.57 11.56 11.41
CA ASP A 597 18.71 12.42 10.61
C ASP A 597 17.44 12.70 11.41
N ALA A 598 17.14 13.97 11.65
CA ALA A 598 15.95 14.41 12.35
C ALA A 598 15.01 15.14 11.40
N SER A 599 13.71 14.99 11.61
CA SER A 599 12.69 15.77 10.91
C SER A 599 11.58 16.18 11.84
N VAL A 600 11.03 17.35 11.57
CA VAL A 600 9.80 17.86 12.20
C VAL A 600 8.89 18.34 11.10
N GLU A 601 7.63 17.98 11.19
CA GLU A 601 6.58 18.43 10.30
C GLU A 601 5.36 18.87 11.09
N SER A 602 4.72 19.94 10.68
CA SER A 602 3.43 20.38 11.21
C SER A 602 2.44 20.51 10.07
N TRP A 603 1.19 20.15 10.31
CA TRP A 603 0.14 20.21 9.30
C TRP A 603 -1.16 20.75 9.88
N PHE A 604 -2.00 21.29 8.99
CA PHE A 604 -3.31 21.82 9.30
C PHE A 604 -4.30 21.52 8.18
N LEU A 605 -5.48 21.03 8.54
CA LEU A 605 -6.56 20.62 7.63
C LEU A 605 -7.86 21.35 7.96
N LEU A 606 -8.53 21.82 6.91
CA LEU A 606 -9.93 22.27 6.96
C LEU A 606 -10.72 21.48 5.92
N ALA A 607 -11.65 20.66 6.38
CA ALA A 607 -12.47 19.79 5.55
C ALA A 607 -13.90 20.27 5.46
N HIS A 608 -14.48 20.09 4.28
CA HIS A 608 -15.91 20.22 4.03
C HIS A 608 -16.44 18.88 3.50
N ASN A 609 -17.66 18.47 3.94
CA ASN A 609 -18.16 17.11 3.74
C ASN A 609 -17.17 16.03 4.22
N LYS A 610 -16.56 16.21 5.40
CA LYS A 610 -15.59 15.29 5.96
C LYS A 610 -16.15 13.86 5.94
N LEU A 611 -15.44 12.96 5.25
CA LEU A 611 -15.78 11.55 5.19
C LEU A 611 -15.33 10.82 6.45
N ASP A 612 -16.14 9.84 6.83
CA ASP A 612 -15.89 8.90 7.89
C ASP A 612 -16.65 7.61 7.60
N LEU A 613 -16.47 6.58 8.38
CA LEU A 613 -17.11 5.29 8.20
C LEU A 613 -18.02 4.97 9.41
N ALA A 614 -19.13 4.31 9.14
CA ALA A 614 -20.04 3.77 10.15
C ALA A 614 -20.32 2.30 9.87
N GLN A 615 -20.81 1.58 10.86
CA GLN A 615 -21.07 0.15 10.77
C GLN A 615 -22.41 -0.14 10.10
N TYR A 616 -22.47 -1.18 9.27
CA TYR A 616 -23.71 -1.72 8.74
C TYR A 616 -24.27 -2.80 9.72
N GLY A 617 -25.18 -2.40 10.57
CA GLY A 617 -25.79 -3.29 11.56
C GLY A 617 -24.76 -3.91 12.51
N SER A 618 -24.81 -5.23 12.69
CA SER A 618 -23.87 -5.99 13.52
C SER A 618 -22.66 -6.53 12.77
N THR A 619 -22.53 -6.20 11.49
CA THR A 619 -21.43 -6.69 10.64
C THR A 619 -20.20 -5.80 10.76
N TYR A 620 -19.03 -6.29 10.36
CA TYR A 620 -17.81 -5.48 10.21
C TYR A 620 -17.71 -4.84 8.82
N ILE A 621 -18.85 -4.52 8.21
CA ILE A 621 -18.92 -3.85 6.92
C ILE A 621 -19.19 -2.37 7.14
N PHE A 622 -18.38 -1.57 6.48
CA PHE A 622 -18.38 -0.13 6.64
C PHE A 622 -19.25 0.55 5.59
N ALA A 623 -19.97 1.57 6.01
CA ALA A 623 -20.71 2.47 5.13
C ALA A 623 -20.21 3.91 5.35
N PRO A 624 -19.87 4.66 4.29
CA PRO A 624 -19.39 6.00 4.45
C PRO A 624 -20.49 6.98 4.87
N LEU A 625 -20.11 7.95 5.69
CA LEU A 625 -20.92 9.08 6.08
C LEU A 625 -20.17 10.41 5.87
N ASN A 626 -20.90 11.52 5.83
CA ASN A 626 -20.28 12.84 5.84
C ASN A 626 -20.63 13.60 7.11
N TYR A 627 -19.64 14.20 7.73
CA TYR A 627 -19.83 15.39 8.54
C TYR A 627 -19.78 16.65 7.67
N ARG A 628 -20.60 17.66 7.95
CA ARG A 628 -20.58 18.92 7.20
C ARG A 628 -19.22 19.62 7.24
N ASN A 629 -18.56 19.57 8.40
CA ASN A 629 -17.28 20.20 8.62
C ASN A 629 -16.32 19.29 9.37
N GLY A 630 -15.06 19.30 8.95
CA GLY A 630 -13.94 18.69 9.62
C GLY A 630 -12.80 19.69 9.81
N ARG A 631 -11.94 19.44 10.79
CA ARG A 631 -10.68 20.16 11.00
C ARG A 631 -9.66 19.27 11.67
N GLY A 632 -8.40 19.47 11.33
CA GLY A 632 -7.32 18.71 11.95
C GLY A 632 -6.02 19.51 12.00
N TRP A 633 -5.16 19.16 12.93
CA TRP A 633 -3.79 19.66 13.00
C TRP A 633 -2.91 18.69 13.77
N GLY A 634 -1.63 18.76 13.49
CA GLY A 634 -0.68 17.89 14.17
C GLY A 634 0.76 18.29 13.96
N VAL A 635 1.63 17.57 14.68
CA VAL A 635 3.08 17.70 14.58
C VAL A 635 3.69 16.31 14.63
N ASP A 636 4.54 16.01 13.65
CA ASP A 636 5.30 14.78 13.54
C ASP A 636 6.77 15.04 13.80
N PHE A 637 7.38 14.17 14.58
CA PHE A 637 8.82 14.14 14.83
C PHE A 637 9.38 12.78 14.42
N SER A 638 10.49 12.77 13.68
CA SER A 638 11.20 11.55 13.33
C SER A 638 12.70 11.71 13.56
N LEU A 639 13.32 10.68 14.14
CA LEU A 639 14.77 10.57 14.31
C LEU A 639 15.21 9.22 13.78
N THR A 640 16.11 9.22 12.81
CA THR A 640 16.60 7.98 12.20
C THR A 640 18.13 7.92 12.20
N ARG A 641 18.68 6.70 12.19
CA ARG A 641 20.10 6.45 12.03
C ARG A 641 20.33 5.11 11.34
N ASP A 642 21.10 5.12 10.27
CA ASP A 642 21.52 3.88 9.59
C ASP A 642 23.03 3.94 9.32
N VAL A 643 23.82 3.49 10.28
CA VAL A 643 25.28 3.55 10.22
C VAL A 643 25.91 2.20 10.55
N GLY A 644 26.58 1.62 9.57
CA GLY A 644 27.34 0.39 9.71
C GLY A 644 26.49 -0.83 10.04
N ARG A 645 26.51 -1.28 11.31
CA ARG A 645 25.78 -2.48 11.77
C ARG A 645 24.51 -2.13 12.55
N LEU A 646 24.29 -0.85 12.83
CA LEU A 646 23.17 -0.34 13.62
C LEU A 646 22.25 0.47 12.74
N SER A 647 20.98 0.09 12.71
CA SER A 647 19.89 0.89 12.18
C SER A 647 18.86 1.11 13.27
N THR A 648 18.42 2.35 13.46
CA THR A 648 17.44 2.70 14.49
C THR A 648 16.55 3.83 14.00
N TYR A 649 15.33 3.87 14.49
CA TYR A 649 14.39 4.98 14.31
C TYR A 649 13.57 5.21 15.57
N ALA A 650 13.10 6.44 15.72
CA ALA A 650 12.12 6.82 16.73
C ALA A 650 11.23 7.91 16.14
N ASN A 651 9.93 7.70 16.18
CA ASN A 651 8.93 8.64 15.71
C ASN A 651 7.98 8.98 16.85
N PHE A 652 7.44 10.19 16.80
CA PHE A 652 6.41 10.66 17.72
C PHE A 652 5.49 11.61 16.97
N SER A 653 4.19 11.49 17.21
CA SER A 653 3.17 12.35 16.58
C SER A 653 2.16 12.82 17.61
N TYR A 654 1.77 14.08 17.45
CA TYR A 654 0.62 14.70 18.09
C TYR A 654 -0.40 15.02 17.05
N VAL A 655 -1.63 14.53 17.19
CA VAL A 655 -2.70 14.64 16.21
C VAL A 655 -3.98 15.04 16.91
N VAL A 656 -4.73 15.95 16.32
CA VAL A 656 -6.11 16.28 16.69
C VAL A 656 -6.92 16.31 15.41
N LEU A 657 -7.93 15.44 15.31
CA LEU A 657 -8.87 15.41 14.22
C LEU A 657 -10.30 15.46 14.75
N GLN A 658 -11.08 16.42 14.29
CA GLN A 658 -12.43 16.69 14.78
C GLN A 658 -13.41 16.89 13.63
N ALA A 659 -14.65 16.44 13.84
CA ALA A 659 -15.75 16.67 12.92
C ALA A 659 -17.01 17.16 13.64
N LYS A 660 -17.97 17.65 12.85
CA LYS A 660 -19.22 18.24 13.36
C LYS A 660 -20.31 18.16 12.32
N ASP A 661 -21.56 17.88 12.78
CA ASP A 661 -22.78 17.94 12.01
C ASP A 661 -22.84 16.88 10.89
N ILE A 662 -23.30 15.67 11.25
CA ILE A 662 -23.52 14.58 10.28
C ILE A 662 -24.57 15.03 9.26
N SER A 663 -24.18 15.09 8.00
CA SER A 663 -25.00 15.69 6.92
C SER A 663 -25.47 14.67 5.87
N ALA A 664 -24.84 13.53 5.76
CA ALA A 664 -25.21 12.45 4.83
C ALA A 664 -24.67 11.10 5.30
N GLY A 665 -25.32 10.04 4.89
CA GLY A 665 -24.96 8.65 5.19
C GLY A 665 -26.19 7.79 5.38
N GLN A 666 -26.05 6.50 5.14
CA GLN A 666 -27.07 5.50 5.37
C GLN A 666 -26.46 4.33 6.14
N PHE A 667 -26.45 4.43 7.44
CA PHE A 667 -25.91 3.39 8.33
C PHE A 667 -26.99 2.97 9.34
N LEU A 668 -26.85 1.79 9.88
CA LEU A 668 -27.77 1.21 10.85
C LEU A 668 -27.25 1.43 12.26
N ALA A 669 -28.14 1.90 13.13
CA ALA A 669 -27.99 2.09 14.57
C ALA A 669 -27.04 3.21 15.02
N ASP A 670 -27.64 4.28 15.56
CA ASP A 670 -26.97 5.26 16.40
C ASP A 670 -27.93 5.85 17.44
N ASP A 671 -27.41 6.41 18.52
CA ASP A 671 -28.19 7.09 19.54
C ASP A 671 -28.67 8.47 19.03
N PRO A 672 -29.97 8.74 18.97
CA PRO A 672 -30.51 10.05 18.57
C PRO A 672 -29.98 11.22 19.42
N ALA A 673 -29.70 10.97 20.70
CA ALA A 673 -29.16 12.00 21.59
C ALA A 673 -27.72 12.36 21.21
N GLU A 674 -26.92 11.37 20.79
CA GLU A 674 -25.55 11.55 20.33
C GLU A 674 -25.49 12.38 19.04
N ILE A 675 -26.32 12.05 18.08
CA ILE A 675 -26.43 12.80 16.82
C ILE A 675 -26.88 14.24 17.04
N ALA A 676 -27.86 14.46 17.91
CA ALA A 676 -28.29 15.82 18.26
C ALA A 676 -27.19 16.64 18.96
N TYR A 677 -26.28 15.97 19.66
CA TYR A 677 -25.11 16.61 20.26
C TYR A 677 -24.07 16.96 19.17
N VAL A 678 -23.73 16.02 18.30
CA VAL A 678 -22.75 16.20 17.20
C VAL A 678 -23.18 17.29 16.22
N ALA A 679 -24.48 17.46 16.00
CA ALA A 679 -24.98 18.56 15.17
C ALA A 679 -24.54 19.96 15.66
N LYS A 680 -24.19 20.13 16.93
CA LYS A 680 -23.85 21.42 17.55
C LYS A 680 -22.40 21.49 18.07
N HIS A 681 -21.72 20.36 18.26
CA HIS A 681 -20.42 20.30 18.93
C HIS A 681 -19.37 19.67 18.02
N TRP A 682 -18.14 20.13 18.13
CA TRP A 682 -16.99 19.43 17.58
C TRP A 682 -16.69 18.21 18.42
N ILE A 683 -16.56 17.06 17.78
CA ILE A 683 -16.19 15.80 18.40
C ILE A 683 -14.88 15.26 17.79
N PRO A 684 -14.05 14.56 18.55
CA PRO A 684 -12.99 13.75 17.97
C PRO A 684 -13.57 12.66 17.06
N LEU A 685 -12.87 12.27 16.01
CA LEU A 685 -13.19 11.04 15.28
C LEU A 685 -12.71 9.82 16.08
N ASP A 686 -13.31 8.67 15.82
CA ASP A 686 -13.01 7.43 16.56
C ASP A 686 -11.57 6.96 16.38
N ASP A 687 -10.99 7.20 15.19
CA ASP A 687 -9.62 6.84 14.84
C ASP A 687 -8.57 7.85 15.30
N ASP A 688 -8.98 8.93 15.96
CA ASP A 688 -8.09 9.96 16.50
C ASP A 688 -7.35 9.42 17.73
N GLN A 689 -6.08 9.10 17.58
CA GLN A 689 -5.12 8.88 18.66
C GLN A 689 -4.30 10.13 18.88
N GLU A 690 -4.54 10.86 19.98
CA GLU A 690 -3.90 12.15 20.22
C GLU A 690 -2.37 12.09 20.19
N PHE A 691 -1.81 11.00 20.72
CA PHE A 691 -0.36 10.77 20.70
C PHE A 691 -0.04 9.37 20.22
N THR A 692 0.88 9.28 19.26
CA THR A 692 1.43 8.01 18.79
C THR A 692 2.94 8.05 18.76
N ALA A 693 3.58 6.89 18.95
CA ALA A 693 5.02 6.73 18.83
C ALA A 693 5.34 5.36 18.25
N SER A 694 6.38 5.30 17.43
CA SER A 694 6.98 4.04 16.98
C SER A 694 8.50 4.12 17.06
N TYR A 695 9.14 3.02 17.43
CA TYR A 695 10.59 2.97 17.55
C TYR A 695 11.12 1.59 17.19
N GLY A 696 12.36 1.55 16.70
CA GLY A 696 12.99 0.28 16.37
C GLY A 696 14.50 0.35 16.34
N VAL A 697 15.09 -0.81 16.62
CA VAL A 697 16.54 -1.03 16.58
C VAL A 697 16.83 -2.35 15.89
N SER A 698 17.72 -2.32 14.92
CA SER A 698 18.30 -3.53 14.34
C SER A 698 19.81 -3.48 14.39
N TYR A 699 20.42 -4.59 14.84
CA TYR A 699 21.86 -4.69 15.03
C TYR A 699 22.43 -6.00 14.47
N LEU A 700 23.42 -5.87 13.61
CA LEU A 700 24.12 -7.04 13.03
C LEU A 700 25.33 -7.42 13.88
N TRP A 701 25.20 -8.48 14.69
CA TRP A 701 26.24 -8.98 15.57
C TRP A 701 26.70 -10.38 15.18
N ARG A 702 27.96 -10.54 14.76
CA ARG A 702 28.57 -11.82 14.40
C ARG A 702 27.73 -12.69 13.43
N GLY A 703 27.02 -12.04 12.50
CA GLY A 703 26.15 -12.70 11.52
C GLY A 703 24.72 -12.98 12.01
N PHE A 704 24.40 -12.63 13.26
CA PHE A 704 23.05 -12.56 13.76
C PHE A 704 22.48 -11.16 13.54
N LEU A 705 21.28 -11.08 13.01
CA LEU A 705 20.48 -9.86 12.97
C LEU A 705 19.55 -9.88 14.18
N LEU A 706 19.76 -8.97 15.12
CA LEU A 706 18.92 -8.73 16.27
C LEU A 706 18.00 -7.56 15.94
N THR A 707 16.69 -7.70 16.18
CA THR A 707 15.69 -6.67 15.90
C THR A 707 14.77 -6.49 17.09
N VAL A 708 14.44 -5.25 17.38
CA VAL A 708 13.43 -4.85 18.36
C VAL A 708 12.65 -3.72 17.75
N ASP A 709 11.34 -3.82 17.71
CA ASP A 709 10.44 -2.76 17.27
C ASP A 709 9.33 -2.60 18.31
N GLY A 710 8.82 -1.38 18.46
CA GLY A 710 7.72 -1.12 19.38
C GLY A 710 6.84 0.02 18.91
N ILE A 711 5.60 -0.04 19.33
CA ILE A 711 4.58 0.99 19.14
C ILE A 711 4.01 1.41 20.48
N TRP A 712 3.61 2.66 20.56
CA TRP A 712 2.86 3.22 21.66
C TRP A 712 1.82 4.20 21.13
N GLY A 713 0.62 4.21 21.73
CA GLY A 713 -0.46 5.14 21.42
C GLY A 713 -1.22 5.52 22.68
N SER A 714 -1.78 6.74 22.72
CA SER A 714 -2.53 7.24 23.86
C SER A 714 -3.88 6.53 24.08
N GLY A 715 -4.31 5.68 23.15
CA GLY A 715 -5.61 5.01 23.12
C GLY A 715 -6.56 5.67 22.12
N TYR A 716 -7.44 4.87 21.52
CA TYR A 716 -8.47 5.32 20.60
C TYR A 716 -9.65 5.96 21.32
N ARG A 717 -10.54 6.60 20.59
CA ARG A 717 -11.72 7.26 21.12
C ARG A 717 -12.85 6.26 21.37
N ALA A 718 -13.70 6.59 22.32
CA ALA A 718 -14.84 5.78 22.72
C ALA A 718 -15.90 6.63 23.43
N GLY A 719 -17.04 5.99 23.73
CA GLY A 719 -18.11 6.59 24.53
C GLY A 719 -18.88 7.66 23.79
N PHE A 720 -19.85 8.26 24.48
CA PHE A 720 -20.74 9.26 23.91
C PHE A 720 -19.98 10.38 23.17
N ALA A 721 -20.26 10.54 21.88
CA ALA A 721 -19.63 11.50 20.98
C ALA A 721 -18.08 11.40 20.98
N ASN A 722 -17.55 10.18 21.11
CA ASN A 722 -16.10 9.90 21.10
C ASN A 722 -15.32 10.70 22.17
N SER A 723 -15.98 11.06 23.26
CA SER A 723 -15.42 11.96 24.30
C SER A 723 -14.50 11.26 25.29
N GLN A 724 -14.47 9.95 25.29
CA GLN A 724 -13.60 9.14 26.14
C GLN A 724 -12.39 8.65 25.35
N THR A 725 -11.32 8.33 26.06
CA THR A 725 -10.11 7.71 25.49
C THR A 725 -9.87 6.38 26.19
N LEU A 726 -9.64 5.34 25.40
CA LEU A 726 -9.30 4.02 25.91
C LEU A 726 -7.91 4.03 26.55
N SER A 727 -7.57 2.94 27.24
CA SER A 727 -6.24 2.77 27.84
C SER A 727 -5.14 2.84 26.77
N PRO A 728 -3.95 3.38 27.11
CA PRO A 728 -2.84 3.45 26.17
C PRO A 728 -2.46 2.09 25.61
N ILE A 729 -2.18 2.08 24.32
CA ILE A 729 -1.70 0.92 23.56
C ILE A 729 -0.18 0.89 23.64
N TRP A 730 0.42 -0.28 23.88
CA TRP A 730 1.84 -0.48 23.61
C TRP A 730 2.15 -1.94 23.32
N GLU A 731 3.05 -2.16 22.38
CA GLU A 731 3.51 -3.48 21.95
C GLU A 731 5.01 -3.41 21.66
N VAL A 732 5.74 -4.45 22.00
CA VAL A 732 7.16 -4.60 21.68
C VAL A 732 7.37 -5.96 21.05
N ASP A 733 7.98 -5.97 19.87
CA ASP A 733 8.30 -7.15 19.09
C ASP A 733 9.81 -7.36 19.03
N MET A 734 10.24 -8.62 19.05
CA MET A 734 11.64 -8.99 18.95
C MET A 734 11.87 -10.04 17.87
N GLY A 735 13.01 -9.95 17.19
CA GLY A 735 13.41 -10.89 16.16
C GLY A 735 14.90 -11.24 16.23
N LEU A 736 15.20 -12.48 15.88
CA LEU A 736 16.56 -12.98 15.71
C LEU A 736 16.64 -13.71 14.37
N ALA A 737 17.50 -13.26 13.47
CA ALA A 737 17.72 -13.97 12.20
C ALA A 737 19.20 -14.25 11.96
N ARG A 738 19.50 -15.35 11.32
CA ARG A 738 20.86 -15.73 10.91
C ARG A 738 20.87 -16.34 9.50
N SER A 739 21.83 -15.90 8.70
CA SER A 739 22.10 -16.54 7.41
C SER A 739 23.32 -17.46 7.52
N LEU A 740 23.16 -18.71 7.09
CA LEU A 740 24.17 -19.76 7.07
C LEU A 740 24.39 -20.21 5.62
N THR A 741 25.63 -20.34 5.21
CA THR A 741 25.94 -20.94 3.89
C THR A 741 26.16 -22.43 4.07
N LEU A 742 25.19 -23.22 3.57
CA LEU A 742 25.26 -24.67 3.61
C LEU A 742 25.83 -25.22 2.29
N PRO A 743 26.73 -26.19 2.34
CA PRO A 743 27.25 -26.86 1.14
C PRO A 743 26.09 -27.41 0.30
N ARG A 744 26.13 -27.23 -1.01
CA ARG A 744 25.14 -27.68 -2.03
C ARG A 744 23.74 -27.03 -1.96
N VAL A 745 23.37 -26.39 -0.86
CA VAL A 745 22.05 -25.70 -0.70
C VAL A 745 22.18 -24.20 -0.97
N GLY A 746 23.30 -23.60 -0.57
CA GLY A 746 23.50 -22.16 -0.67
C GLY A 746 23.21 -21.43 0.65
N LYS A 747 22.79 -20.16 0.56
CA LYS A 747 22.58 -19.28 1.71
C LYS A 747 21.18 -19.49 2.30
N VAL A 748 21.10 -20.29 3.36
CA VAL A 748 19.87 -20.54 4.13
C VAL A 748 19.72 -19.48 5.19
N ARG A 749 18.51 -18.97 5.41
CA ARG A 749 18.21 -18.00 6.49
C ARG A 749 17.21 -18.63 7.46
N ALA A 750 17.56 -18.62 8.73
CA ALA A 750 16.66 -18.98 9.83
C ALA A 750 16.26 -17.70 10.58
N ARG A 751 15.01 -17.65 11.06
CA ARG A 751 14.44 -16.54 11.84
C ARG A 751 13.60 -17.07 12.98
N VAL A 752 13.64 -16.39 14.11
CA VAL A 752 12.71 -16.54 15.23
C VAL A 752 12.20 -15.17 15.58
N SER A 753 10.89 -15.05 15.80
CA SER A 753 10.22 -13.80 16.13
C SER A 753 9.29 -13.99 17.31
N VAL A 754 9.24 -13.02 18.19
CA VAL A 754 8.30 -12.95 19.31
C VAL A 754 7.56 -11.64 19.18
N LEU A 755 6.25 -11.70 18.96
CA LEU A 755 5.36 -10.54 18.94
C LEU A 755 4.81 -10.31 20.35
N ASN A 756 4.55 -9.06 20.68
CA ASN A 756 4.08 -8.63 21.99
C ASN A 756 4.83 -9.35 23.14
N VAL A 757 6.13 -9.15 23.22
CA VAL A 757 7.06 -9.88 24.14
C VAL A 757 6.59 -9.82 25.58
N PHE A 758 6.01 -8.69 26.01
CA PHE A 758 5.54 -8.49 27.37
C PHE A 758 4.12 -9.02 27.63
N ASP A 759 3.46 -9.57 26.57
CA ASP A 759 2.09 -10.10 26.65
C ASP A 759 1.07 -9.08 27.19
N HIS A 760 1.24 -7.81 26.79
CA HIS A 760 0.38 -6.72 27.22
C HIS A 760 -0.99 -6.81 26.51
N PRO A 761 -2.11 -6.99 27.22
CA PRO A 761 -3.43 -6.85 26.63
C PRO A 761 -3.74 -5.36 26.45
N TYR A 762 -4.16 -4.97 25.26
CA TYR A 762 -4.62 -3.62 25.01
C TYR A 762 -5.90 -3.63 24.18
N GLU A 763 -6.80 -2.72 24.54
CA GLU A 763 -8.09 -2.56 23.87
C GLU A 763 -7.94 -1.56 22.73
N ILE A 764 -8.45 -1.95 21.56
CA ILE A 764 -8.45 -1.10 20.36
C ILE A 764 -9.80 -0.39 20.25
N ARG A 765 -10.90 -1.14 20.47
CA ARG A 765 -12.28 -0.65 20.41
C ARG A 765 -13.10 -1.28 21.52
N ASN A 766 -14.08 -0.55 22.05
CA ASN A 766 -14.95 -1.06 23.11
C ASN A 766 -16.44 -1.17 22.71
N GLY A 767 -16.76 -0.90 21.45
CA GLY A 767 -18.13 -0.99 20.96
C GLY A 767 -19.01 0.22 21.29
N THR A 768 -18.44 1.35 21.74
CA THR A 768 -19.19 2.57 22.07
C THR A 768 -18.60 3.81 21.39
N GLY A 769 -19.46 4.65 20.82
CA GLY A 769 -19.10 5.87 20.11
C GLY A 769 -19.52 5.86 18.63
N ILE A 770 -19.40 7.00 17.98
CA ILE A 770 -19.71 7.12 16.55
C ILE A 770 -18.52 6.60 15.75
N GLY A 771 -18.76 5.69 14.80
CA GLY A 771 -17.72 5.02 14.02
C GLY A 771 -17.03 3.87 14.77
N VAL A 772 -17.23 3.75 16.08
CA VAL A 772 -16.63 2.68 16.89
C VAL A 772 -17.42 1.39 16.72
N PHE A 773 -16.72 0.36 16.25
CA PHE A 773 -17.27 -0.97 15.98
C PHE A 773 -17.19 -1.88 17.21
N ALA A 774 -17.52 -3.17 17.02
CA ALA A 774 -17.47 -4.18 18.06
C ALA A 774 -16.17 -4.17 18.88
N PRO A 775 -16.19 -4.58 20.14
CA PRO A 775 -14.99 -4.65 20.97
C PRO A 775 -13.86 -5.44 20.30
N ALA A 776 -12.66 -4.91 20.35
CA ALA A 776 -11.47 -5.55 19.79
C ALA A 776 -10.24 -5.31 20.66
N PHE A 777 -9.46 -6.37 20.86
CA PHE A 777 -8.21 -6.33 21.60
C PHE A 777 -7.04 -6.67 20.68
N GLY A 778 -5.92 -6.02 20.87
CA GLY A 778 -4.69 -6.31 20.13
C GLY A 778 -4.15 -7.71 20.39
N PRO A 779 -3.31 -8.24 19.48
CA PRO A 779 -2.81 -9.60 19.56
C PRO A 779 -1.97 -9.81 20.81
N ARG A 780 -2.20 -10.93 21.47
CA ARG A 780 -1.42 -11.40 22.62
C ARG A 780 -0.10 -11.98 22.15
N ARG A 781 0.85 -12.18 23.07
CA ARG A 781 2.17 -12.72 22.75
C ARG A 781 2.11 -13.97 21.89
N ALA A 782 2.91 -13.98 20.81
CA ALA A 782 3.03 -15.10 19.92
C ALA A 782 4.48 -15.34 19.48
N LEU A 783 4.90 -16.61 19.42
CA LEU A 783 6.19 -17.06 18.97
C LEU A 783 6.11 -17.68 17.58
N TYR A 784 6.99 -17.24 16.69
CA TYR A 784 7.10 -17.75 15.32
C TYR A 784 8.54 -18.13 14.99
N ALA A 785 8.68 -19.08 14.07
CA ALA A 785 9.98 -19.45 13.50
C ALA A 785 9.85 -19.71 12.00
N GLY A 786 10.93 -19.45 11.27
CA GLY A 786 10.95 -19.69 9.83
C GLY A 786 12.31 -20.06 9.28
N ILE A 787 12.27 -20.72 8.14
CA ILE A 787 13.44 -21.08 7.36
C ILE A 787 13.23 -20.73 5.90
N ARG A 788 14.16 -19.99 5.32
CA ARG A 788 14.18 -19.60 3.90
C ARG A 788 15.33 -20.29 3.19
N LEU A 789 14.98 -21.03 2.13
CA LEU A 789 15.89 -21.75 1.27
C LEU A 789 16.04 -21.00 -0.07
N PRO A 790 17.27 -20.80 -0.59
CA PRO A 790 17.47 -20.14 -1.85
C PRO A 790 17.08 -21.04 -3.02
N LEU A 791 16.48 -20.45 -4.05
CA LEU A 791 16.32 -21.05 -5.36
C LEU A 791 17.38 -20.45 -6.30
N PRO A 792 18.14 -21.28 -7.02
CA PRO A 792 19.16 -20.78 -7.93
C PRO A 792 18.50 -20.00 -9.07
N GLY A 793 19.12 -18.88 -9.46
CA GLY A 793 18.75 -18.21 -10.70
C GLY A 793 19.03 -19.13 -11.89
N VAL A 794 18.17 -19.06 -12.93
CA VAL A 794 18.51 -19.69 -14.21
C VAL A 794 19.76 -19.00 -14.74
N SER A 795 20.93 -19.59 -14.47
CA SER A 795 22.08 -19.31 -15.32
C SER A 795 21.67 -19.79 -16.73
N GLN A 796 21.72 -18.90 -17.72
CA GLN A 796 21.63 -19.38 -19.08
C GLN A 796 22.66 -20.52 -19.20
N SER A 797 22.14 -21.75 -19.27
CA SER A 797 22.97 -22.91 -19.48
C SER A 797 23.90 -22.61 -20.64
N THR A 798 25.18 -22.71 -20.42
CA THR A 798 26.17 -22.93 -21.48
C THR A 798 25.52 -23.91 -22.47
N PRO A 799 25.45 -23.61 -23.77
CA PRO A 799 25.00 -24.61 -24.72
C PRO A 799 25.89 -25.81 -24.50
N LEU A 800 25.27 -26.95 -24.23
CA LEU A 800 25.95 -28.25 -24.25
C LEU A 800 26.76 -28.25 -25.55
N SER A 801 28.07 -28.21 -25.43
CA SER A 801 28.99 -28.53 -26.51
C SER A 801 28.67 -29.93 -26.98
N PRO A 802 28.63 -30.19 -28.30
CA PRO A 802 28.31 -31.49 -28.86
C PRO A 802 29.26 -32.57 -28.42
#